data_761ebf40bbfb75296442252ae86b7119
#
_entry.id   761ebf40bbfb75296442252ae86b7119
#
_cell.length_a   1.000
_cell.length_b   1.000
_cell.length_c   1.000
_cell.angle_alpha   90.00
_cell.angle_beta   90.00
_cell.angle_gamma   90.00
#
_symmetry.space_group_name_H-M   'P 1'
#
loop_
_entity.id
_entity.type
_entity.pdbx_description
1 polymer ?
#
loop_
_entity_poly.entity_id
_entity_poly.type
_entity_poly.pdbx_seq_one_letter_code
_entity_poly.pdbx_strand_id
1 'polypeptide(L)'
;ERFRLDVKYQSDTTGVYLSYIPEEQVKKQTIIKLLGADRLDNNNRPNSNGYFDYVEGYTVSNGRVFFPEPEPFGRDLYRLLVAKGVASAVAQKYVFNELYDNTQTAAKQMAEKDKYNLVGQFRGSSANIISLGAYNIPQGSVVVTAGGVRLVEGSDYSVDYSAGEVTILNQSIIDAGTAVNVSLESNSDYGMQRKTMFGVNWEYDFSRNLQLSGTLQHLSEQSLTNKVTMGSEPLNNTLWGLNINWKKESQWLTDMLDKLPFLHLTQPSQISFTGEFAQLIAGRNSGTQDNASYLDDFENTTNKIDIAMPASWIISSVPSTFPESSDKTTLASGFNRSQLAWYTIDPLFTRRSSSLTPAHLKSDLEQLSNHYVREVATRELYPKKDISNYNGSSSTLNVFNLAYYPNERGPYNFNPNLNHDGTLPNPERHWGGLMRKLDTNDFERANIEYVEFWLLDPFIYSNRKANANDYGGDFYLNLGEVSEDVLHDGKKFYESGMPVDGSQSYTTTQWGKIPTSSIVSYAFATTKGARALQDVGFNGLNDEEERRFQSYQNFLTSIQGQVSAAVWDSIYNDPANDDYHYFRGSDYDQMKADILRRYKYINNPQGNSPDSGSSSERYDTSYKTTPDVEDINQDYTLNEYEKYYQYHVSIRPNDMVVGSNFIVDKRDASVKLRNGRTENVTWYQFRIPLREYERRVGSISGFTSIRFMRMFLTGFKHPIVLRFGSFDLVRGDWRVYERNLDNHTGSGTLAVSSVSIEENGDKTPVNYILPPGINREQDPTQPQLIESNEQALNFTVNNLSHGESKAVYKNTTVDLRQYKRLQMFVHANALEQNTTQLDDNQLAVFIRLGSDYKNNYYEYQIPLKLTPPGKYNLNSPTDRTVVWPQDNMMDIALHLFTDLKKQRN
;
A
#
# COMPACT_ATOMS: atom_id res chain seq x y z
N GLU A 1 17.69 -17.37 -20.34
CA GLU A 1 16.40 -17.82 -19.77
C GLU A 1 15.66 -16.75 -18.95
N ARG A 2 16.20 -15.53 -18.78
CA ARG A 2 15.67 -14.56 -17.80
C ARG A 2 15.43 -13.16 -18.38
N PHE A 3 15.64 -12.98 -19.68
CA PHE A 3 15.23 -11.80 -20.41
C PHE A 3 14.06 -12.20 -21.30
N ARG A 4 12.94 -11.48 -21.20
CA ARG A 4 11.78 -11.63 -22.06
C ARG A 4 11.32 -10.25 -22.46
N LEU A 5 11.08 -10.02 -23.72
CA LEU A 5 10.54 -8.79 -24.26
C LEU A 5 9.49 -9.14 -25.31
N ASP A 6 8.34 -8.52 -25.20
CA ASP A 6 7.24 -8.60 -26.15
C ASP A 6 6.86 -7.18 -26.60
N VAL A 7 6.31 -7.08 -27.79
CA VAL A 7 5.78 -5.83 -28.34
C VAL A 7 4.27 -5.95 -28.44
N LYS A 8 3.56 -5.03 -27.83
CA LYS A 8 2.09 -5.00 -27.83
C LYS A 8 1.58 -3.75 -28.55
N TYR A 9 0.47 -3.92 -29.25
CA TYR A 9 -0.26 -2.84 -29.92
C TYR A 9 -1.60 -2.60 -29.24
N GLN A 10 -1.91 -1.38 -28.90
CA GLN A 10 -3.20 -1.00 -28.32
C GLN A 10 -4.27 -0.93 -29.41
N SER A 11 -5.24 -1.82 -29.35
CA SER A 11 -6.34 -1.87 -30.33
C SER A 11 -7.23 -0.64 -30.27
N ASP A 12 -7.47 0.00 -31.41
CA ASP A 12 -8.38 1.15 -31.53
C ASP A 12 -9.82 0.80 -31.16
N THR A 13 -10.21 -0.46 -31.39
CA THR A 13 -11.59 -0.89 -31.22
C THR A 13 -11.91 -1.30 -29.78
N THR A 14 -10.94 -1.90 -29.08
CA THR A 14 -11.16 -2.48 -27.76
C THR A 14 -10.34 -1.81 -26.66
N GLY A 15 -9.32 -1.01 -27.00
CA GLY A 15 -8.36 -0.44 -26.05
C GLY A 15 -7.42 -1.46 -25.41
N VAL A 16 -7.56 -2.75 -25.74
CA VAL A 16 -6.74 -3.83 -25.17
C VAL A 16 -5.41 -3.92 -25.90
N TYR A 17 -4.34 -4.23 -25.17
CA TYR A 17 -3.01 -4.48 -25.74
C TYR A 17 -2.92 -5.90 -26.31
N LEU A 18 -2.68 -5.98 -27.61
CA LEU A 18 -2.56 -7.23 -28.37
C LEU A 18 -1.08 -7.46 -28.74
N SER A 19 -0.61 -8.68 -28.62
CA SER A 19 0.74 -9.09 -29.10
C SER A 19 0.79 -9.28 -30.62
N TYR A 20 -0.28 -8.98 -31.33
CA TYR A 20 -0.41 -9.13 -32.80
C TYR A 20 -1.19 -7.95 -33.39
N ILE A 21 -1.01 -7.70 -34.66
CA ILE A 21 -1.80 -6.72 -35.42
C ILE A 21 -3.10 -7.40 -35.87
N PRO A 22 -4.29 -6.82 -35.57
CA PRO A 22 -5.59 -7.46 -35.76
C PRO A 22 -6.06 -7.45 -37.23
N GLU A 23 -5.16 -7.74 -38.21
CA GLU A 23 -5.46 -7.88 -39.61
C GLU A 23 -5.33 -9.34 -40.03
N GLU A 24 -6.30 -9.83 -40.82
CA GLU A 24 -6.42 -11.25 -41.19
C GLU A 24 -5.12 -11.85 -41.72
N GLN A 25 -4.33 -11.07 -42.48
CA GLN A 25 -3.11 -11.52 -43.14
C GLN A 25 -1.97 -11.77 -42.13
N VAL A 26 -2.00 -11.10 -40.97
CA VAL A 26 -0.86 -11.07 -40.00
C VAL A 26 -1.28 -11.45 -38.56
N LYS A 27 -2.58 -11.56 -38.25
CA LYS A 27 -3.06 -11.84 -36.89
C LYS A 27 -2.59 -13.16 -36.26
N LYS A 28 -2.08 -14.09 -37.08
CA LYS A 28 -1.59 -15.41 -36.61
C LYS A 28 -0.13 -15.38 -36.14
N GLN A 29 0.55 -14.23 -36.23
CA GLN A 29 1.92 -14.08 -35.76
C GLN A 29 2.04 -12.87 -34.84
N THR A 30 2.95 -12.98 -33.88
CA THR A 30 3.23 -11.88 -32.96
C THR A 30 3.92 -10.72 -33.67
N ILE A 31 3.79 -9.48 -33.12
CA ILE A 31 4.45 -8.30 -33.68
C ILE A 31 5.97 -8.48 -33.65
N ILE A 32 6.51 -9.07 -32.60
CA ILE A 32 7.93 -9.33 -32.47
C ILE A 32 8.47 -10.26 -33.57
N LYS A 33 7.68 -11.27 -33.95
CA LYS A 33 7.98 -12.17 -35.05
C LYS A 33 7.83 -11.50 -36.41
N LEU A 34 6.81 -10.63 -36.55
CA LEU A 34 6.60 -9.84 -37.76
C LEU A 34 7.80 -8.90 -38.02
N LEU A 35 8.33 -8.28 -36.97
CA LEU A 35 9.51 -7.42 -37.00
C LEU A 35 10.84 -8.21 -37.19
N GLY A 36 10.80 -9.53 -37.24
CA GLY A 36 11.97 -10.37 -37.44
C GLY A 36 12.89 -10.46 -36.19
N ALA A 37 12.37 -10.11 -35.03
CA ALA A 37 13.11 -10.11 -33.75
C ALA A 37 12.86 -11.38 -32.90
N ASP A 38 12.17 -12.39 -33.46
CA ASP A 38 11.93 -13.71 -32.89
C ASP A 38 12.26 -14.78 -33.95
N ARG A 39 13.54 -15.11 -34.05
CA ARG A 39 14.10 -16.07 -35.02
C ARG A 39 14.80 -17.25 -34.35
N LEU A 40 15.07 -17.14 -33.04
CA LEU A 40 15.85 -18.10 -32.29
C LEU A 40 15.03 -18.71 -31.16
N ASP A 41 15.34 -19.93 -30.77
CA ASP A 41 14.82 -20.55 -29.58
C ASP A 41 15.67 -20.19 -28.34
N ASN A 42 15.27 -20.67 -27.16
CA ASN A 42 15.98 -20.45 -25.90
C ASN A 42 17.42 -20.96 -25.88
N ASN A 43 17.81 -21.76 -26.88
CA ASN A 43 19.17 -22.31 -27.03
C ASN A 43 19.93 -21.66 -28.20
N ASN A 44 19.47 -20.50 -28.69
CA ASN A 44 20.00 -19.78 -29.84
C ASN A 44 20.04 -20.58 -31.13
N ARG A 45 19.11 -21.54 -31.32
CA ARG A 45 18.94 -22.29 -32.59
C ARG A 45 17.84 -21.65 -33.42
N PRO A 46 17.89 -21.75 -34.74
CA PRO A 46 16.86 -21.21 -35.65
C PRO A 46 15.48 -21.80 -35.40
N ASN A 47 14.71 -21.17 -34.52
CA ASN A 47 13.30 -21.48 -34.25
C ASN A 47 12.69 -20.33 -33.44
N SER A 48 11.43 -20.02 -33.67
CA SER A 48 10.71 -18.95 -32.98
C SER A 48 10.20 -19.45 -31.61
N ASN A 49 10.41 -18.68 -30.53
CA ASN A 49 9.98 -18.99 -29.18
C ASN A 49 8.91 -18.05 -28.66
N GLY A 50 8.50 -17.06 -29.45
CA GLY A 50 7.46 -16.08 -29.08
C GLY A 50 7.98 -14.83 -28.36
N TYR A 51 9.29 -14.72 -28.13
CA TYR A 51 9.92 -13.61 -27.46
C TYR A 51 11.05 -13.02 -28.27
N PHE A 52 11.52 -11.82 -27.87
CA PHE A 52 12.64 -11.17 -28.49
C PHE A 52 13.94 -11.99 -28.34
N ASP A 53 14.69 -12.13 -29.40
CA ASP A 53 15.95 -12.87 -29.42
C ASP A 53 17.01 -12.12 -28.60
N TYR A 54 17.44 -12.69 -27.49
CA TYR A 54 18.49 -12.13 -26.66
C TYR A 54 19.85 -12.69 -27.09
N VAL A 55 20.64 -11.85 -27.76
CA VAL A 55 22.03 -12.15 -28.12
C VAL A 55 22.89 -10.99 -27.69
N GLU A 56 23.66 -11.19 -26.61
CA GLU A 56 24.52 -10.15 -26.04
C GLU A 56 25.55 -9.66 -27.05
N GLY A 57 25.72 -8.34 -27.15
CA GLY A 57 26.59 -7.70 -28.14
C GLY A 57 25.97 -7.49 -29.52
N TYR A 58 24.80 -8.11 -29.81
CA TYR A 58 24.09 -7.99 -31.09
C TYR A 58 22.67 -7.41 -30.94
N THR A 59 21.80 -8.11 -30.31
CA THR A 59 20.41 -7.64 -30.10
C THR A 59 20.21 -6.88 -28.78
N VAL A 60 21.11 -7.09 -27.80
CA VAL A 60 21.13 -6.35 -26.54
C VAL A 60 22.58 -5.98 -26.20
N SER A 61 22.83 -4.72 -25.92
CA SER A 61 24.16 -4.22 -25.48
C SER A 61 24.00 -2.96 -24.64
N ASN A 62 24.75 -2.84 -23.57
CA ASN A 62 24.78 -1.67 -22.68
C ASN A 62 23.38 -1.16 -22.27
N GLY A 63 22.47 -2.07 -21.89
CA GLY A 63 21.11 -1.72 -21.49
C GLY A 63 20.21 -1.26 -22.64
N ARG A 64 20.62 -1.45 -23.90
CA ARG A 64 19.85 -1.10 -25.10
C ARG A 64 19.45 -2.35 -25.84
N VAL A 65 18.26 -2.31 -26.43
CA VAL A 65 17.70 -3.34 -27.28
C VAL A 65 17.75 -2.85 -28.75
N PHE A 66 18.21 -3.69 -29.66
CA PHE A 66 18.34 -3.38 -31.07
C PHE A 66 17.39 -4.26 -31.87
N PHE A 67 16.54 -3.61 -32.66
CA PHE A 67 15.68 -4.30 -33.62
C PHE A 67 16.47 -4.55 -34.93
N PRO A 68 16.08 -5.57 -35.72
CA PRO A 68 16.74 -5.88 -36.98
C PRO A 68 16.64 -4.76 -38.03
N GLU A 69 15.58 -3.95 -37.94
CA GLU A 69 15.31 -2.86 -38.88
C GLU A 69 15.41 -1.50 -38.14
N PRO A 70 15.84 -0.44 -38.82
CA PRO A 70 16.05 0.89 -38.22
C PRO A 70 14.76 1.57 -37.74
N GLU A 71 13.65 1.34 -38.45
CA GLU A 71 12.34 1.95 -38.16
C GLU A 71 11.26 0.89 -37.91
N PRO A 72 11.40 0.05 -36.86
CA PRO A 72 10.54 -1.11 -36.63
C PRO A 72 9.06 -0.78 -36.44
N PHE A 73 8.70 0.45 -36.06
CA PHE A 73 7.31 0.93 -35.94
C PHE A 73 6.94 1.96 -37.01
N GLY A 74 7.84 2.25 -37.95
CA GLY A 74 7.71 3.22 -39.04
C GLY A 74 7.64 2.59 -40.40
N ARG A 75 8.46 3.10 -41.31
CA ARG A 75 8.52 2.70 -42.73
C ARG A 75 8.79 1.21 -42.91
N ASP A 76 9.56 0.60 -42.04
CA ASP A 76 9.85 -0.82 -42.11
C ASP A 76 8.64 -1.68 -41.78
N LEU A 77 7.85 -1.31 -40.76
CA LEU A 77 6.58 -1.98 -40.45
C LEU A 77 5.60 -1.88 -41.63
N TYR A 78 5.51 -0.69 -42.23
CA TYR A 78 4.67 -0.52 -43.43
C TYR A 78 5.06 -1.49 -44.54
N ARG A 79 6.35 -1.56 -44.86
CA ARG A 79 6.89 -2.47 -45.89
C ARG A 79 6.54 -3.93 -45.55
N LEU A 80 6.72 -4.34 -44.33
CA LEU A 80 6.43 -5.69 -43.85
C LEU A 80 4.95 -6.04 -43.97
N LEU A 81 4.05 -5.13 -43.54
CA LEU A 81 2.61 -5.33 -43.64
C LEU A 81 2.14 -5.46 -45.08
N VAL A 82 2.58 -4.57 -45.99
CA VAL A 82 2.23 -4.62 -47.39
C VAL A 82 2.78 -5.89 -48.06
N ALA A 83 4.01 -6.31 -47.72
CA ALA A 83 4.59 -7.56 -48.22
C ALA A 83 3.82 -8.81 -47.76
N LYS A 84 3.10 -8.72 -46.65
CA LYS A 84 2.20 -9.80 -46.15
C LYS A 84 0.79 -9.71 -46.72
N GLY A 85 0.51 -8.77 -47.63
CA GLY A 85 -0.77 -8.63 -48.31
C GLY A 85 -1.79 -7.74 -47.60
N VAL A 86 -1.37 -6.99 -46.58
CA VAL A 86 -2.23 -5.96 -45.96
C VAL A 86 -2.37 -4.79 -46.92
N ALA A 87 -3.59 -4.31 -47.18
CA ALA A 87 -3.83 -3.18 -48.06
C ALA A 87 -3.08 -1.93 -47.59
N SER A 88 -2.44 -1.17 -48.48
CA SER A 88 -1.61 -0.02 -48.18
C SER A 88 -2.29 1.01 -47.28
N ALA A 89 -3.56 1.31 -47.50
CA ALA A 89 -4.34 2.24 -46.66
C ALA A 89 -4.55 1.72 -45.22
N VAL A 90 -4.69 0.41 -45.08
CA VAL A 90 -4.83 -0.23 -43.75
C VAL A 90 -3.46 -0.31 -43.07
N ALA A 91 -2.39 -0.66 -43.79
CA ALA A 91 -1.04 -0.70 -43.25
C ALA A 91 -0.59 0.65 -42.71
N GLN A 92 -0.97 1.76 -43.37
CA GLN A 92 -0.65 3.13 -42.91
C GLN A 92 -1.24 3.46 -41.53
N LYS A 93 -2.32 2.80 -41.12
CA LYS A 93 -2.94 2.98 -39.79
C LYS A 93 -2.03 2.55 -38.65
N TYR A 94 -1.20 1.52 -38.88
CA TYR A 94 -0.33 0.91 -37.87
C TYR A 94 1.06 1.52 -37.81
N VAL A 95 1.34 2.53 -38.65
CA VAL A 95 2.68 3.08 -38.83
C VAL A 95 2.84 4.39 -38.06
N PHE A 96 3.93 4.51 -37.33
CA PHE A 96 4.29 5.69 -36.56
C PHE A 96 5.62 6.26 -37.09
N ASN A 97 5.60 6.92 -38.28
CA ASN A 97 6.80 7.52 -38.89
C ASN A 97 7.32 8.69 -38.07
N GLU A 98 6.43 9.44 -37.44
CA GLU A 98 6.75 10.64 -36.68
C GLU A 98 7.60 10.32 -35.44
N LEU A 99 7.64 9.06 -35.02
CA LEU A 99 8.55 8.57 -33.98
C LEU A 99 10.02 8.77 -34.37
N TYR A 100 10.30 8.70 -35.67
CA TYR A 100 11.66 8.79 -36.23
C TYR A 100 11.94 10.15 -36.89
N ASP A 101 10.91 10.80 -37.44
CA ASP A 101 11.03 12.05 -38.17
C ASP A 101 10.91 13.29 -37.28
N ASN A 102 10.30 13.19 -36.10
CA ASN A 102 10.02 14.29 -35.19
C ASN A 102 10.88 14.25 -33.92
N THR A 103 10.85 15.33 -33.13
CA THR A 103 11.44 15.34 -31.79
C THR A 103 10.64 14.42 -30.87
N GLN A 104 11.27 13.89 -29.83
CA GLN A 104 10.60 13.03 -28.83
C GLN A 104 9.33 13.68 -28.22
N THR A 105 9.40 14.99 -27.94
CA THR A 105 8.27 15.72 -27.40
C THR A 105 7.10 15.79 -28.39
N ALA A 106 7.38 16.05 -29.67
CA ALA A 106 6.36 16.10 -30.69
C ALA A 106 5.75 14.72 -30.97
N ALA A 107 6.56 13.68 -31.01
CA ALA A 107 6.07 12.30 -31.18
C ALA A 107 5.17 11.85 -30.02
N LYS A 108 5.52 12.16 -28.77
CA LYS A 108 4.69 11.85 -27.57
C LYS A 108 3.32 12.54 -27.56
N GLN A 109 3.17 13.65 -28.27
CA GLN A 109 1.89 14.36 -28.38
C GLN A 109 0.92 13.70 -29.37
N MET A 110 1.39 12.73 -30.17
CA MET A 110 0.57 12.03 -31.17
C MET A 110 -0.03 10.75 -30.58
N ALA A 111 -0.92 10.90 -29.57
CA ALA A 111 -1.50 9.79 -28.82
C ALA A 111 -2.26 8.79 -29.72
N GLU A 112 -2.78 9.24 -30.86
CA GLU A 112 -3.47 8.38 -31.83
C GLU A 112 -2.51 7.41 -32.56
N LYS A 113 -1.19 7.67 -32.55
CA LYS A 113 -0.15 6.82 -33.14
C LYS A 113 0.76 6.16 -32.12
N ASP A 114 0.86 6.70 -30.90
CA ASP A 114 1.66 6.15 -29.79
C ASP A 114 0.92 4.99 -29.12
N LYS A 115 0.82 3.86 -29.83
CA LYS A 115 0.05 2.66 -29.44
C LYS A 115 0.90 1.43 -29.20
N TYR A 116 2.19 1.53 -29.42
CA TYR A 116 3.10 0.42 -29.19
C TYR A 116 3.67 0.45 -27.78
N ASN A 117 3.59 -0.69 -27.11
CA ASN A 117 4.12 -0.87 -25.77
C ASN A 117 5.09 -2.04 -25.73
N LEU A 118 6.31 -1.81 -25.26
CA LEU A 118 7.30 -2.84 -25.02
C LEU A 118 7.14 -3.33 -23.58
N VAL A 119 6.79 -4.59 -23.42
CA VAL A 119 6.61 -5.24 -22.11
C VAL A 119 7.61 -6.36 -21.96
N GLY A 120 8.24 -6.44 -20.82
CA GLY A 120 9.25 -7.47 -20.63
C GLY A 120 9.68 -7.62 -19.18
N GLN A 121 10.57 -8.57 -18.99
CA GLN A 121 11.24 -8.80 -17.71
C GLN A 121 12.67 -9.23 -17.95
N PHE A 122 13.54 -8.84 -17.03
CA PHE A 122 14.93 -9.30 -17.04
C PHE A 122 15.42 -9.50 -15.60
N ARG A 123 16.46 -10.32 -15.43
CA ARG A 123 17.15 -10.45 -14.15
C ARG A 123 18.46 -9.70 -14.23
N GLY A 124 18.61 -8.67 -13.39
CA GLY A 124 19.86 -7.93 -13.22
C GLY A 124 20.93 -8.74 -12.49
N SER A 125 22.18 -8.32 -12.60
CA SER A 125 23.34 -8.94 -11.92
C SER A 125 23.35 -8.70 -10.40
N SER A 126 22.57 -7.74 -9.89
CA SER A 126 22.44 -7.41 -8.47
C SER A 126 20.98 -7.52 -8.09
N ALA A 127 20.59 -8.65 -7.49
CA ALA A 127 19.20 -8.92 -7.11
C ALA A 127 18.68 -7.99 -6.00
N ASN A 128 19.58 -7.30 -5.29
CA ASN A 128 19.28 -6.46 -4.15
C ASN A 128 19.38 -4.95 -4.44
N ILE A 129 19.89 -4.53 -5.60
CA ILE A 129 20.01 -3.10 -5.94
C ILE A 129 19.05 -2.76 -7.06
N ILE A 130 18.22 -1.74 -6.83
CA ILE A 130 17.25 -1.20 -7.79
C ILE A 130 17.69 0.22 -8.13
N SER A 131 18.06 0.45 -9.40
CA SER A 131 18.32 1.80 -9.89
C SER A 131 17.01 2.50 -10.21
N LEU A 132 16.85 3.72 -9.70
CA LEU A 132 15.62 4.50 -9.83
C LEU A 132 15.58 5.34 -11.11
N GLY A 133 16.69 5.40 -11.86
CA GLY A 133 16.77 6.21 -13.07
C GLY A 133 16.68 7.73 -12.83
N ALA A 134 16.80 8.15 -11.59
CA ALA A 134 16.77 9.54 -11.14
C ALA A 134 17.97 9.79 -10.20
N TYR A 135 18.46 11.02 -10.18
CA TYR A 135 19.58 11.43 -9.33
C TYR A 135 19.13 12.56 -8.40
N ASN A 136 19.81 12.73 -7.27
CA ASN A 136 19.49 13.76 -6.28
C ASN A 136 18.02 13.74 -5.86
N ILE A 137 17.56 12.56 -5.52
CA ILE A 137 16.17 12.32 -5.08
C ILE A 137 15.99 12.98 -3.71
N PRO A 138 14.86 13.66 -3.44
CA PRO A 138 14.59 14.23 -2.13
C PRO A 138 14.65 13.17 -1.04
N GLN A 139 15.37 13.44 0.03
CA GLN A 139 15.51 12.50 1.15
C GLN A 139 14.15 12.21 1.79
N GLY A 140 13.83 10.93 1.98
CA GLY A 140 12.54 10.48 2.52
C GLY A 140 11.39 10.37 1.51
N SER A 141 11.60 10.74 0.22
CA SER A 141 10.56 10.65 -0.82
C SER A 141 10.43 9.26 -1.45
N VAL A 142 11.41 8.40 -1.23
CA VAL A 142 11.41 7.04 -1.81
C VAL A 142 10.54 6.13 -0.96
N VAL A 143 9.51 5.58 -1.57
CA VAL A 143 8.63 4.58 -0.95
C VAL A 143 8.81 3.26 -1.67
N VAL A 144 9.25 2.25 -0.93
CA VAL A 144 9.43 0.89 -1.44
C VAL A 144 8.32 0.00 -0.93
N THR A 145 7.71 -0.76 -1.83
CA THR A 145 6.69 -1.75 -1.48
C THR A 145 7.06 -3.11 -2.05
N ALA A 146 6.86 -4.16 -1.30
CA ALA A 146 7.02 -5.54 -1.75
C ALA A 146 5.72 -6.30 -1.56
N GLY A 147 5.19 -6.90 -2.62
CA GLY A 147 3.89 -7.58 -2.56
C GLY A 147 2.73 -6.70 -2.08
N GLY A 148 2.79 -5.38 -2.32
CA GLY A 148 1.80 -4.41 -1.83
C GLY A 148 2.05 -3.89 -0.41
N VAL A 149 3.03 -4.43 0.33
CA VAL A 149 3.39 -3.98 1.68
C VAL A 149 4.51 -2.95 1.60
N ARG A 150 4.34 -1.82 2.30
CA ARG A 150 5.37 -0.79 2.39
C ARG A 150 6.50 -1.24 3.31
N LEU A 151 7.72 -1.17 2.79
CA LEU A 151 8.95 -1.51 3.50
C LEU A 151 9.45 -0.32 4.34
N VAL A 152 10.30 -0.60 5.32
CA VAL A 152 10.87 0.38 6.24
C VAL A 152 12.31 0.69 5.85
N GLU A 153 12.60 1.98 5.59
CA GLU A 153 13.96 2.45 5.31
C GLU A 153 14.87 2.25 6.53
N GLY A 154 16.09 1.81 6.27
CA GLY A 154 17.07 1.50 7.31
C GLY A 154 16.92 0.11 7.96
N SER A 155 15.81 -0.59 7.72
CA SER A 155 15.56 -1.96 8.18
C SER A 155 15.42 -2.94 7.02
N ASP A 156 14.48 -2.67 6.10
CA ASP A 156 14.19 -3.55 4.97
C ASP A 156 14.95 -3.11 3.70
N TYR A 157 15.21 -1.84 3.57
CA TYR A 157 15.98 -1.27 2.46
C TYR A 157 16.77 -0.04 2.89
N SER A 158 17.78 0.32 2.09
CA SER A 158 18.49 1.60 2.18
C SER A 158 18.42 2.32 0.85
N VAL A 159 18.48 3.65 0.89
CA VAL A 159 18.44 4.50 -0.31
C VAL A 159 19.72 5.31 -0.40
N ASP A 160 20.37 5.24 -1.54
CA ASP A 160 21.35 6.25 -1.94
C ASP A 160 20.61 7.33 -2.75
N TYR A 161 20.21 8.38 -2.06
CA TYR A 161 19.45 9.48 -2.64
C TYR A 161 20.25 10.27 -3.70
N SER A 162 21.58 10.25 -3.60
CA SER A 162 22.46 10.93 -4.57
C SER A 162 22.65 10.14 -5.84
N ALA A 163 22.86 8.84 -5.72
CA ALA A 163 23.01 7.93 -6.87
C ALA A 163 21.66 7.48 -7.45
N GLY A 164 20.57 7.63 -6.70
CA GLY A 164 19.25 7.17 -7.10
C GLY A 164 19.15 5.64 -7.09
N GLU A 165 19.65 5.01 -6.05
CA GLU A 165 19.66 3.56 -5.91
C GLU A 165 19.00 3.13 -4.60
N VAL A 166 18.19 2.09 -4.68
CA VAL A 166 17.58 1.41 -3.53
C VAL A 166 18.25 0.06 -3.37
N THR A 167 18.81 -0.20 -2.20
CA THR A 167 19.36 -1.51 -1.83
C THR A 167 18.39 -2.21 -0.89
N ILE A 168 17.85 -3.35 -1.27
CA ILE A 168 17.02 -4.19 -0.41
C ILE A 168 17.94 -4.92 0.57
N LEU A 169 17.74 -4.69 1.87
CA LEU A 169 18.50 -5.29 2.97
C LEU A 169 17.86 -6.58 3.48
N ASN A 170 16.53 -6.69 3.33
CA ASN A 170 15.77 -7.84 3.79
C ASN A 170 15.90 -8.99 2.79
N GLN A 171 16.73 -9.97 3.15
CA GLN A 171 17.05 -11.12 2.30
C GLN A 171 15.82 -11.96 1.96
N SER A 172 14.83 -12.04 2.83
CA SER A 172 13.63 -12.83 2.61
C SER A 172 12.78 -12.33 1.43
N ILE A 173 12.78 -11.01 1.17
CA ILE A 173 12.10 -10.40 0.04
C ILE A 173 12.78 -10.79 -1.28
N ILE A 174 14.11 -10.84 -1.26
CA ILE A 174 14.91 -11.22 -2.43
C ILE A 174 14.72 -12.70 -2.74
N ASP A 175 14.81 -13.55 -1.71
CA ASP A 175 14.72 -15.00 -1.85
C ASP A 175 13.30 -15.44 -2.26
N ALA A 176 12.27 -14.76 -1.76
CA ALA A 176 10.88 -15.01 -2.16
C ALA A 176 10.55 -14.54 -3.59
N GLY A 177 11.43 -13.77 -4.23
CA GLY A 177 11.17 -13.20 -5.56
C GLY A 177 9.96 -12.26 -5.59
N THR A 178 9.60 -11.67 -4.45
CA THR A 178 8.45 -10.77 -4.32
C THR A 178 8.65 -9.54 -5.21
N ALA A 179 7.63 -9.18 -5.97
CA ALA A 179 7.68 -7.98 -6.82
C ALA A 179 7.85 -6.73 -5.95
N VAL A 180 8.99 -6.06 -6.11
CA VAL A 180 9.29 -4.81 -5.42
C VAL A 180 8.92 -3.65 -6.33
N ASN A 181 8.05 -2.78 -5.85
CA ASN A 181 7.70 -1.53 -6.51
C ASN A 181 8.32 -0.38 -5.73
N VAL A 182 8.96 0.52 -6.44
CA VAL A 182 9.52 1.74 -5.86
C VAL A 182 8.80 2.93 -6.46
N SER A 183 8.18 3.72 -5.62
CA SER A 183 7.68 5.04 -5.98
C SER A 183 8.63 6.09 -5.39
N LEU A 184 8.92 7.10 -6.17
CA LEU A 184 9.77 8.21 -5.76
C LEU A 184 9.10 9.50 -6.22
N GLU A 185 9.32 10.56 -5.47
CA GLU A 185 9.09 11.90 -5.97
C GLU A 185 10.34 12.27 -6.78
N SER A 186 10.22 12.28 -8.09
CA SER A 186 11.29 12.83 -8.92
C SER A 186 11.18 14.35 -8.90
N ASN A 187 12.28 15.02 -8.67
CA ASN A 187 12.41 16.41 -9.11
C ASN A 187 12.27 16.39 -10.62
N SER A 188 11.07 16.65 -11.15
CA SER A 188 10.89 16.91 -12.57
C SER A 188 11.74 18.12 -12.96
N ASP A 189 12.08 18.28 -14.22
CA ASP A 189 12.87 19.42 -14.70
C ASP A 189 12.27 20.80 -14.36
N TYR A 190 11.02 20.83 -13.92
CA TYR A 190 10.32 22.00 -13.38
C TYR A 190 10.54 22.23 -11.88
N GLY A 191 11.13 21.26 -11.17
CA GLY A 191 11.34 21.28 -9.70
C GLY A 191 12.80 21.50 -9.29
N MET A 192 13.69 21.95 -10.18
CA MET A 192 15.08 22.27 -9.78
C MET A 192 15.10 23.45 -8.82
N GLN A 193 15.59 23.22 -7.62
CA GLN A 193 15.85 24.28 -6.64
C GLN A 193 16.84 25.27 -7.25
N ARG A 194 16.34 26.45 -7.63
CA ARG A 194 17.18 27.48 -8.23
C ARG A 194 18.06 28.10 -7.16
N LYS A 195 19.37 27.96 -7.33
CA LYS A 195 20.38 28.66 -6.54
C LYS A 195 20.97 29.79 -7.37
N THR A 196 20.92 31.00 -6.84
CA THR A 196 21.50 32.18 -7.48
C THR A 196 22.64 32.68 -6.61
N MET A 197 23.83 32.77 -7.16
CA MET A 197 25.00 33.34 -6.50
C MET A 197 25.46 34.58 -7.24
N PHE A 198 25.61 35.67 -6.50
CA PHE A 198 26.21 36.91 -7.01
C PHE A 198 27.46 37.20 -6.18
N GLY A 199 28.55 37.48 -6.81
CA GLY A 199 29.81 37.79 -6.11
C GLY A 199 30.55 38.93 -6.78
N VAL A 200 31.08 39.83 -5.99
CA VAL A 200 31.97 40.93 -6.40
C VAL A 200 33.21 40.89 -5.53
N ASN A 201 34.35 40.91 -6.15
CA ASN A 201 35.63 41.10 -5.51
C ASN A 201 36.26 42.35 -6.10
N TRP A 202 36.84 43.19 -5.25
CA TRP A 202 37.56 44.36 -5.65
C TRP A 202 38.91 44.43 -4.91
N GLU A 203 39.91 44.97 -5.58
CA GLU A 203 41.23 45.14 -5.08
C GLU A 203 41.74 46.54 -5.51
N TYR A 204 42.25 47.28 -4.58
CA TYR A 204 42.74 48.61 -4.82
C TYR A 204 44.12 48.83 -4.21
N ASP A 205 45.10 49.13 -5.10
CA ASP A 205 46.47 49.44 -4.68
C ASP A 205 46.61 50.95 -4.47
N PHE A 206 46.56 51.36 -3.21
CA PHE A 206 46.80 52.77 -2.85
C PHE A 206 48.25 53.19 -3.14
N SER A 207 49.18 52.27 -2.97
CA SER A 207 50.59 52.41 -3.23
C SER A 207 51.23 51.02 -3.37
N ARG A 208 52.52 51.01 -3.75
CA ARG A 208 53.33 49.77 -3.76
C ARG A 208 53.37 49.05 -2.41
N ASN A 209 53.04 49.77 -1.37
CA ASN A 209 53.17 49.33 0.03
C ASN A 209 51.82 49.09 0.72
N LEU A 210 50.69 49.55 0.17
CA LEU A 210 49.38 49.45 0.77
C LEU A 210 48.33 48.99 -0.25
N GLN A 211 47.73 47.84 0.01
CA GLN A 211 46.66 47.21 -0.79
C GLN A 211 45.44 47.05 0.14
N LEU A 212 44.31 47.38 -0.37
CA LEU A 212 42.98 47.14 0.25
C LEU A 212 42.15 46.29 -0.73
N SER A 213 41.58 45.22 -0.22
CA SER A 213 40.67 44.40 -1.04
C SER A 213 39.40 44.12 -0.25
N GLY A 214 38.31 43.86 -0.99
CA GLY A 214 37.08 43.50 -0.39
C GLY A 214 36.25 42.55 -1.26
N THR A 215 35.50 41.73 -0.62
CA THR A 215 34.65 40.71 -1.26
C THR A 215 33.24 40.85 -0.76
N LEU A 216 32.25 40.82 -1.64
CA LEU A 216 30.83 40.69 -1.34
C LEU A 216 30.29 39.50 -2.12
N GLN A 217 29.66 38.54 -1.40
CA GLN A 217 29.01 37.39 -2.01
C GLN A 217 27.59 37.27 -1.46
N HIS A 218 26.63 37.00 -2.30
CA HIS A 218 25.24 36.77 -1.95
C HIS A 218 24.75 35.46 -2.58
N LEU A 219 24.26 34.53 -1.75
CA LEU A 219 23.68 33.27 -2.16
C LEU A 219 22.19 33.30 -1.80
N SER A 220 21.33 33.06 -2.80
CA SER A 220 19.88 32.97 -2.63
C SER A 220 19.39 31.67 -3.23
N GLU A 221 18.65 30.92 -2.46
CA GLU A 221 17.93 29.71 -2.89
C GLU A 221 16.43 29.99 -2.88
N GLN A 222 15.71 29.44 -3.85
CA GLN A 222 14.26 29.53 -3.91
C GLN A 222 13.66 28.20 -3.43
N SER A 223 12.70 28.25 -2.50
CA SER A 223 11.95 27.07 -2.06
C SER A 223 11.10 26.52 -3.19
N LEU A 224 11.03 25.19 -3.29
CA LEU A 224 10.16 24.45 -4.23
C LEU A 224 8.75 24.30 -3.71
N THR A 225 8.60 24.19 -2.39
CA THR A 225 7.35 24.02 -1.68
C THR A 225 7.14 25.12 -0.67
N ASN A 226 5.90 25.40 -0.33
CA ASN A 226 5.56 26.36 0.72
C ASN A 226 5.82 25.80 2.12
N LYS A 227 5.77 24.46 2.27
CA LYS A 227 6.06 23.74 3.50
C LYS A 227 7.50 23.21 3.48
N VAL A 228 8.38 23.85 4.22
CA VAL A 228 9.79 23.46 4.31
C VAL A 228 10.03 22.76 5.64
N THR A 229 10.63 21.57 5.58
CA THR A 229 11.03 20.83 6.78
C THR A 229 12.22 21.51 7.46
N MET A 230 12.22 21.52 8.79
CA MET A 230 13.29 22.06 9.60
C MET A 230 14.64 21.42 9.25
N GLY A 231 15.64 22.26 9.01
CA GLY A 231 16.99 21.86 8.54
C GLY A 231 17.16 21.80 7.02
N SER A 232 16.07 21.96 6.24
CA SER A 232 16.08 22.03 4.78
C SER A 232 15.68 23.39 4.24
N GLU A 233 15.77 24.43 5.09
CA GLU A 233 15.42 25.79 4.72
C GLU A 233 16.30 26.31 3.58
N PRO A 234 15.71 26.98 2.60
CA PRO A 234 16.47 27.57 1.52
C PRO A 234 17.39 28.69 2.03
N LEU A 235 18.64 28.67 1.61
CA LEU A 235 19.64 29.61 2.04
C LEU A 235 19.44 30.99 1.40
N ASN A 236 19.63 32.03 2.19
CA ASN A 236 19.68 33.40 1.74
C ASN A 236 20.74 34.16 2.57
N ASN A 237 21.98 34.06 2.15
CA ASN A 237 23.12 34.55 2.96
C ASN A 237 23.95 35.56 2.17
N THR A 238 24.40 36.59 2.88
CA THR A 238 25.37 37.57 2.36
C THR A 238 26.66 37.47 3.16
N LEU A 239 27.75 37.22 2.46
CA LEU A 239 29.10 37.27 3.02
C LEU A 239 29.80 38.49 2.48
N TRP A 240 30.37 39.30 3.36
CA TRP A 240 31.25 40.38 2.97
C TRP A 240 32.53 40.39 3.81
N GLY A 241 33.59 40.87 3.22
CA GLY A 241 34.86 40.91 3.89
C GLY A 241 35.76 42.04 3.35
N LEU A 242 36.66 42.47 4.18
CA LEU A 242 37.71 43.41 3.86
C LEU A 242 39.06 42.84 4.25
N ASN A 243 40.05 43.06 3.40
CA ASN A 243 41.42 42.65 3.64
C ASN A 243 42.34 43.85 3.40
N ILE A 244 43.27 44.11 4.32
CA ILE A 244 44.30 45.12 4.22
C ILE A 244 45.66 44.44 4.28
N ASN A 245 46.51 44.78 3.33
CA ASN A 245 47.88 44.31 3.25
C ASN A 245 48.81 45.52 3.15
N TRP A 246 49.63 45.74 4.16
CA TRP A 246 50.56 46.82 4.19
C TRP A 246 51.98 46.30 4.45
N LYS A 247 52.93 46.73 3.64
CA LYS A 247 54.33 46.37 3.76
C LYS A 247 55.15 47.66 3.63
N LYS A 248 56.10 47.86 4.50
CA LYS A 248 56.97 49.00 4.45
C LYS A 248 58.39 48.61 4.90
N GLU A 249 59.38 48.97 4.05
CA GLU A 249 60.80 48.97 4.48
C GLU A 249 61.01 50.15 5.45
N SER A 250 61.66 49.89 6.55
CA SER A 250 61.90 50.87 7.63
C SER A 250 63.33 50.85 8.07
N GLN A 251 64.08 51.86 7.57
CA GLN A 251 65.49 52.05 7.96
C GLN A 251 65.56 52.34 9.48
N TRP A 252 64.60 53.08 10.02
CA TRP A 252 64.50 53.36 11.45
C TRP A 252 64.42 52.06 12.30
N LEU A 253 63.67 51.06 11.84
CA LEU A 253 63.63 49.81 12.55
C LEU A 253 64.92 49.00 12.39
N THR A 254 65.59 49.09 11.25
CA THR A 254 66.94 48.49 11.04
C THR A 254 67.89 49.08 11.98
N ASP A 255 67.94 50.41 12.08
CA ASP A 255 68.86 51.14 12.95
C ASP A 255 68.56 50.90 14.47
N MET A 256 67.33 50.68 14.82
CA MET A 256 66.91 50.31 16.16
C MET A 256 67.29 48.85 16.53
N LEU A 257 67.15 47.91 15.65
CA LEU A 257 67.55 46.53 15.83
C LEU A 257 69.05 46.34 15.79
N ASP A 258 69.79 47.11 15.01
CA ASP A 258 71.24 47.09 14.91
C ASP A 258 71.96 47.55 16.16
N LYS A 259 71.19 48.24 17.05
CA LYS A 259 71.65 48.63 18.44
C LYS A 259 71.64 47.47 19.41
N LEU A 260 71.02 46.36 19.08
CA LEU A 260 70.99 45.16 19.91
C LEU A 260 72.34 44.45 19.83
N PRO A 261 73.00 44.06 20.94
CA PRO A 261 74.20 43.33 20.96
C PRO A 261 73.97 41.96 20.21
N PHE A 262 74.85 41.62 19.28
CA PHE A 262 74.82 40.41 18.45
C PHE A 262 74.00 40.48 17.14
N LEU A 263 73.45 41.66 16.77
CA LEU A 263 72.80 41.83 15.48
C LEU A 263 73.58 42.90 14.65
N HIS A 264 73.87 42.50 13.39
CA HIS A 264 74.42 43.41 12.39
C HIS A 264 73.53 43.30 11.13
N LEU A 265 72.73 44.27 10.93
CA LEU A 265 71.73 44.27 9.87
C LEU A 265 72.25 45.10 8.67
N THR A 266 72.47 44.45 7.52
CA THR A 266 72.97 45.07 6.32
C THR A 266 71.91 45.40 5.28
N GLN A 267 70.63 44.93 5.53
CA GLN A 267 69.50 45.14 4.65
C GLN A 267 68.41 45.89 5.46
N PRO A 268 67.59 46.75 4.79
CA PRO A 268 66.45 47.42 5.46
C PRO A 268 65.51 46.39 6.02
N SER A 269 65.05 46.56 7.29
CA SER A 269 64.07 45.74 7.94
C SER A 269 62.67 46.03 7.35
N GLN A 270 61.91 44.97 7.09
CA GLN A 270 60.54 45.08 6.58
C GLN A 270 59.52 44.91 7.69
N ILE A 271 58.59 45.83 7.76
CA ILE A 271 57.39 45.66 8.57
C ILE A 271 56.25 45.31 7.64
N SER A 272 55.52 44.26 7.95
CA SER A 272 54.28 43.88 7.24
C SER A 272 53.15 43.80 8.22
N PHE A 273 52.01 44.27 7.82
CA PHE A 273 50.74 44.15 8.53
C PHE A 273 49.68 43.63 7.57
N THR A 274 49.04 42.50 7.93
CA THR A 274 47.92 41.93 7.21
C THR A 274 46.75 41.85 8.16
N GLY A 275 45.62 42.40 7.76
CA GLY A 275 44.39 42.34 8.52
C GLY A 275 43.25 41.86 7.67
N GLU A 276 42.45 40.96 8.22
CA GLU A 276 41.28 40.39 7.53
C GLU A 276 40.04 40.55 8.45
N PHE A 277 38.96 40.93 7.82
CA PHE A 277 37.63 40.94 8.45
C PHE A 277 36.63 40.27 7.53
N ALA A 278 35.84 39.37 8.08
CA ALA A 278 34.74 38.75 7.34
C ALA A 278 33.50 38.67 8.24
N GLN A 279 32.33 38.90 7.66
CA GLN A 279 31.05 38.79 8.33
C GLN A 279 30.04 38.09 7.43
N LEU A 280 29.42 37.06 7.97
CA LEU A 280 28.27 36.40 7.36
C LEU A 280 26.99 37.00 7.93
N ILE A 281 26.15 37.52 7.05
CA ILE A 281 24.81 38.02 7.37
C ILE A 281 23.80 37.01 6.87
N ALA A 282 23.15 36.29 7.78
CA ALA A 282 22.06 35.39 7.45
C ALA A 282 20.81 36.22 7.06
N GLY A 283 20.34 35.99 5.84
CA GLY A 283 19.11 36.60 5.34
C GLY A 283 17.87 35.79 5.65
N ARG A 284 16.72 36.37 5.38
CA ARG A 284 15.42 35.65 5.41
C ARG A 284 15.03 35.24 4.01
N ASN A 285 14.45 34.06 3.89
CA ASN A 285 13.87 33.61 2.62
C ASN A 285 12.37 33.97 2.60
N SER A 286 11.96 34.80 1.66
CA SER A 286 10.56 35.22 1.48
C SER A 286 9.72 34.22 0.70
N GLY A 287 10.30 33.11 0.23
CA GLY A 287 9.62 32.09 -0.56
C GLY A 287 8.87 31.02 0.25
N THR A 288 9.04 31.01 1.58
CA THR A 288 8.33 30.09 2.47
C THR A 288 7.12 30.78 3.08
N GLN A 289 6.04 30.01 3.30
CA GLN A 289 4.85 30.55 3.97
C GLN A 289 5.24 31.06 5.38
N ASP A 290 4.94 32.31 5.69
CA ASP A 290 5.20 32.97 6.98
C ASP A 290 6.66 32.93 7.47
N ASN A 291 7.64 32.65 6.60
CA ASN A 291 9.04 32.39 6.96
C ASN A 291 9.19 31.29 8.02
N ALA A 292 8.28 30.30 7.99
CA ALA A 292 8.29 29.18 8.91
C ALA A 292 8.92 27.93 8.27
N SER A 293 9.50 27.09 9.10
CA SER A 293 9.84 25.71 8.79
C SER A 293 9.09 24.78 9.73
N TYR A 294 8.75 23.61 9.22
CA TYR A 294 7.95 22.63 9.95
C TYR A 294 8.86 21.66 10.70
N LEU A 295 8.70 21.60 12.02
CA LEU A 295 9.29 20.54 12.83
C LEU A 295 8.60 19.20 12.53
N ASP A 296 7.29 19.24 12.42
CA ASP A 296 6.43 18.15 11.96
C ASP A 296 5.15 18.78 11.39
N ASP A 297 4.77 18.43 10.18
CA ASP A 297 3.54 18.88 9.52
C ASP A 297 2.38 17.93 9.77
N PHE A 298 2.63 16.82 10.47
CA PHE A 298 1.70 15.74 10.77
C PHE A 298 1.09 15.02 9.56
N GLU A 299 1.58 15.28 8.35
CA GLU A 299 1.06 14.63 7.14
C GLU A 299 1.40 13.14 7.07
N ASN A 300 2.50 12.73 7.70
CA ASN A 300 2.93 11.33 7.79
C ASN A 300 2.70 10.71 9.16
N THR A 301 1.82 11.30 9.98
CA THR A 301 1.56 10.84 11.35
C THR A 301 1.11 9.38 11.40
N THR A 302 0.30 8.96 10.44
CA THR A 302 -0.15 7.57 10.29
C THR A 302 0.12 7.07 8.88
N ASN A 303 0.66 5.85 8.78
CA ASN A 303 0.87 5.14 7.54
C ASN A 303 -0.02 3.89 7.52
N LYS A 304 -0.71 3.67 6.41
CA LYS A 304 -1.62 2.54 6.21
C LYS A 304 -0.92 1.46 5.39
N ILE A 305 -0.91 0.23 5.90
CA ILE A 305 -0.44 -0.96 5.19
C ILE A 305 -1.68 -1.68 4.69
N ASP A 306 -1.95 -1.61 3.40
CA ASP A 306 -3.11 -2.25 2.78
C ASP A 306 -3.02 -3.78 2.87
N ILE A 307 -4.04 -4.39 3.44
CA ILE A 307 -4.19 -5.85 3.53
C ILE A 307 -5.40 -6.38 2.76
N ALA A 308 -6.07 -5.53 1.97
CA ALA A 308 -7.27 -5.87 1.21
C ALA A 308 -7.01 -6.63 -0.11
N MET A 309 -5.75 -6.92 -0.48
CA MET A 309 -5.44 -7.61 -1.74
C MET A 309 -5.89 -9.08 -1.70
N PRO A 310 -6.88 -9.53 -2.52
CA PRO A 310 -7.41 -10.90 -2.45
C PRO A 310 -6.36 -11.99 -2.65
N ALA A 311 -5.41 -11.79 -3.55
CA ALA A 311 -4.37 -12.77 -3.88
C ALA A 311 -3.39 -13.07 -2.72
N SER A 312 -3.36 -12.20 -1.68
CA SER A 312 -2.53 -12.40 -0.50
C SER A 312 -3.17 -13.31 0.56
N TRP A 313 -4.41 -13.69 0.36
CA TRP A 313 -5.18 -14.51 1.29
C TRP A 313 -5.37 -15.91 0.73
N ILE A 314 -5.32 -16.90 1.61
CA ILE A 314 -5.67 -18.29 1.31
C ILE A 314 -6.72 -18.78 2.29
N ILE A 315 -7.32 -19.92 2.01
CA ILE A 315 -8.22 -20.61 2.93
C ILE A 315 -7.53 -20.90 4.27
N SER A 316 -8.19 -20.66 5.41
CA SER A 316 -7.57 -20.84 6.71
C SER A 316 -7.66 -22.28 7.23
N SER A 317 -6.70 -22.64 8.09
CA SER A 317 -6.85 -23.75 9.02
C SER A 317 -8.02 -23.54 9.96
N VAL A 318 -8.49 -24.62 10.62
CA VAL A 318 -9.57 -24.54 11.62
C VAL A 318 -9.12 -23.71 12.82
N PRO A 319 -9.88 -22.69 13.26
CA PRO A 319 -9.51 -21.93 14.43
C PRO A 319 -9.57 -22.76 15.72
N SER A 320 -8.57 -22.63 16.59
CA SER A 320 -8.46 -23.42 17.82
C SER A 320 -9.62 -23.20 18.82
N THR A 321 -10.46 -22.21 18.56
CA THR A 321 -11.68 -21.95 19.36
C THR A 321 -12.82 -22.92 19.10
N PHE A 322 -12.76 -23.63 17.98
CA PHE A 322 -13.76 -24.66 17.64
C PHE A 322 -13.33 -26.02 18.16
N PRO A 323 -14.28 -26.82 18.73
CA PRO A 323 -13.96 -28.14 19.32
C PRO A 323 -13.27 -29.09 18.34
N GLU A 324 -13.64 -29.05 17.07
CA GLU A 324 -13.10 -29.88 16.01
C GLU A 324 -11.62 -29.63 15.71
N SER A 325 -11.04 -28.51 16.16
CA SER A 325 -9.61 -28.22 16.04
C SER A 325 -8.71 -29.19 16.82
N SER A 326 -9.26 -30.01 17.70
CA SER A 326 -8.52 -31.04 18.42
C SER A 326 -8.38 -32.35 17.64
N ASP A 327 -9.15 -32.55 16.56
CA ASP A 327 -9.13 -33.79 15.75
C ASP A 327 -8.17 -33.66 14.57
N LYS A 328 -7.02 -34.35 14.67
CA LYS A 328 -6.02 -34.49 13.60
C LYS A 328 -6.12 -35.81 12.84
N THR A 329 -7.09 -36.66 13.16
CA THR A 329 -7.12 -38.04 12.70
C THR A 329 -8.28 -38.36 11.75
N THR A 330 -9.30 -37.51 11.71
CA THR A 330 -10.48 -37.73 10.86
C THR A 330 -10.80 -36.50 10.03
N LEU A 331 -11.78 -36.61 9.12
CA LEU A 331 -12.27 -35.48 8.33
C LEU A 331 -13.16 -34.51 9.14
N ALA A 332 -13.39 -34.80 10.43
CA ALA A 332 -14.35 -34.02 11.24
C ALA A 332 -13.90 -32.60 11.51
N SER A 333 -12.60 -32.32 11.50
CA SER A 333 -12.08 -30.94 11.61
C SER A 333 -12.59 -29.99 10.51
N GLY A 334 -13.01 -30.52 9.35
CA GLY A 334 -13.58 -29.75 8.23
C GLY A 334 -15.12 -29.68 8.23
N PHE A 335 -15.85 -30.42 9.10
CA PHE A 335 -17.31 -30.55 8.99
C PHE A 335 -18.09 -29.23 9.14
N ASN A 336 -17.55 -28.28 9.86
CA ASN A 336 -18.18 -26.99 10.06
C ASN A 336 -17.60 -25.88 9.16
N ARG A 337 -16.70 -26.21 8.23
CA ARG A 337 -16.17 -25.24 7.25
C ARG A 337 -17.22 -24.98 6.18
N SER A 338 -17.71 -23.76 6.09
CA SER A 338 -18.70 -23.33 5.09
C SER A 338 -18.05 -22.53 3.97
N GLN A 339 -18.79 -22.37 2.87
CA GLN A 339 -18.32 -21.65 1.69
C GLN A 339 -18.07 -20.19 1.99
N LEU A 340 -16.87 -19.73 1.66
CA LEU A 340 -16.42 -18.36 1.78
C LEU A 340 -15.70 -17.97 0.51
N ALA A 341 -16.03 -16.82 -0.06
CA ALA A 341 -15.34 -16.24 -1.20
C ALA A 341 -14.84 -14.84 -0.89
N TRP A 342 -13.62 -14.53 -1.33
CA TRP A 342 -13.02 -13.20 -1.18
C TRP A 342 -12.46 -12.73 -2.52
N TYR A 343 -12.86 -11.53 -2.92
CA TYR A 343 -12.60 -11.04 -4.27
C TYR A 343 -12.75 -9.52 -4.39
N THR A 344 -12.24 -8.98 -5.49
CA THR A 344 -12.64 -7.67 -6.00
C THR A 344 -13.42 -7.89 -7.30
N ILE A 345 -14.50 -7.14 -7.49
CA ILE A 345 -15.33 -7.28 -8.69
C ILE A 345 -14.62 -6.61 -9.86
N ASP A 346 -14.41 -7.38 -10.94
CA ASP A 346 -13.81 -6.87 -12.16
C ASP A 346 -14.69 -5.76 -12.76
N PRO A 347 -14.14 -4.57 -13.01
CA PRO A 347 -14.85 -3.47 -13.66
C PRO A 347 -15.51 -3.85 -14.99
N LEU A 348 -15.08 -4.92 -15.61
CA LEU A 348 -15.72 -5.47 -16.81
C LEU A 348 -17.24 -5.64 -16.66
N PHE A 349 -17.69 -6.15 -15.50
CA PHE A 349 -19.12 -6.40 -15.26
C PHE A 349 -19.93 -5.09 -15.12
N THR A 350 -19.31 -4.00 -14.71
CA THR A 350 -19.94 -2.69 -14.51
C THR A 350 -19.80 -1.76 -15.72
N ARG A 351 -18.83 -2.05 -16.63
CA ARG A 351 -18.55 -1.27 -17.86
C ARG A 351 -19.43 -1.72 -19.02
N ARG A 352 -20.60 -1.12 -19.14
CA ARG A 352 -21.59 -1.45 -20.20
C ARG A 352 -21.10 -1.23 -21.63
N SER A 353 -20.07 -0.42 -21.84
CA SER A 353 -19.49 -0.15 -23.16
C SER A 353 -18.58 -1.27 -23.69
N SER A 354 -18.10 -2.17 -22.82
CA SER A 354 -17.24 -3.27 -23.24
C SER A 354 -18.00 -4.33 -24.02
N SER A 355 -17.43 -4.81 -25.12
CA SER A 355 -17.97 -5.97 -25.88
C SER A 355 -17.84 -7.29 -25.09
N LEU A 356 -16.90 -7.33 -24.14
CA LEU A 356 -16.62 -8.51 -23.31
C LEU A 356 -17.60 -8.67 -22.14
N THR A 357 -18.37 -7.65 -21.80
CA THR A 357 -19.40 -7.75 -20.75
C THR A 357 -20.55 -8.60 -21.24
N PRO A 358 -20.97 -9.64 -20.48
CA PRO A 358 -22.11 -10.47 -20.83
C PRO A 358 -23.39 -9.67 -21.09
N ALA A 359 -24.10 -10.01 -22.16
CA ALA A 359 -25.25 -9.21 -22.60
C ALA A 359 -26.37 -9.09 -21.55
N HIS A 360 -26.63 -10.18 -20.80
CA HIS A 360 -27.63 -10.19 -19.74
C HIS A 360 -27.27 -9.27 -18.58
N LEU A 361 -25.96 -9.13 -18.23
CA LEU A 361 -25.50 -8.20 -17.20
C LEU A 361 -25.57 -6.74 -17.67
N LYS A 362 -25.26 -6.47 -18.96
CA LYS A 362 -25.39 -5.12 -19.52
C LYS A 362 -26.80 -4.55 -19.40
N SER A 363 -27.81 -5.40 -19.56
CA SER A 363 -29.22 -5.01 -19.53
C SER A 363 -29.83 -5.04 -18.14
N ASP A 364 -29.23 -5.74 -17.19
CA ASP A 364 -29.76 -5.90 -15.84
C ASP A 364 -29.33 -4.72 -14.94
N LEU A 365 -30.10 -3.62 -15.05
CA LEU A 365 -29.83 -2.43 -14.25
C LEU A 365 -30.10 -2.64 -12.75
N GLU A 366 -30.97 -3.55 -12.39
CA GLU A 366 -31.26 -3.87 -10.98
C GLU A 366 -30.05 -4.57 -10.34
N GLN A 367 -29.44 -5.54 -11.04
CA GLN A 367 -28.22 -6.18 -10.57
C GLN A 367 -27.05 -5.17 -10.45
N LEU A 368 -26.84 -4.33 -11.47
CA LEU A 368 -25.81 -3.29 -11.44
C LEU A 368 -26.05 -2.21 -10.37
N SER A 369 -27.26 -2.14 -9.83
CA SER A 369 -27.66 -1.27 -8.74
C SER A 369 -27.63 -1.95 -7.38
N ASN A 370 -27.43 -3.27 -7.33
CA ASN A 370 -27.35 -4.02 -6.08
C ASN A 370 -26.13 -3.60 -5.27
N HIS A 371 -26.36 -3.18 -4.03
CA HIS A 371 -25.31 -2.67 -3.14
C HIS A 371 -24.20 -3.68 -2.84
N TYR A 372 -24.44 -4.97 -2.99
CA TYR A 372 -23.41 -6.00 -2.79
C TYR A 372 -22.49 -6.21 -3.99
N VAL A 373 -22.84 -5.67 -5.17
CA VAL A 373 -22.01 -5.87 -6.39
C VAL A 373 -21.70 -4.59 -7.13
N ARG A 374 -22.45 -3.51 -6.92
CA ARG A 374 -22.27 -2.25 -7.64
C ARG A 374 -20.86 -1.68 -7.50
N GLU A 375 -20.45 -0.93 -8.46
CA GLU A 375 -19.27 -0.09 -8.41
C GLU A 375 -19.43 0.99 -7.32
N VAL A 376 -18.39 1.29 -6.58
CA VAL A 376 -18.36 2.30 -5.52
C VAL A 376 -17.50 3.47 -5.98
N ALA A 377 -18.10 4.66 -6.05
CA ALA A 377 -17.36 5.86 -6.39
C ALA A 377 -16.43 6.27 -5.22
N THR A 378 -15.21 6.71 -5.53
CA THR A 378 -14.26 7.17 -4.50
C THR A 378 -14.85 8.28 -3.63
N ARG A 379 -15.63 9.19 -4.22
CA ARG A 379 -16.29 10.28 -3.49
C ARG A 379 -17.43 9.82 -2.58
N GLU A 380 -17.88 8.59 -2.67
CA GLU A 380 -18.86 8.02 -1.75
C GLU A 380 -18.27 7.90 -0.34
N LEU A 381 -17.02 7.49 -0.26
CA LEU A 381 -16.28 7.35 1.00
C LEU A 381 -15.42 8.60 1.31
N TYR A 382 -14.82 9.20 0.30
CA TYR A 382 -13.94 10.37 0.40
C TYR A 382 -14.47 11.56 -0.43
N PRO A 383 -15.52 12.25 0.03
CA PRO A 383 -16.24 13.24 -0.80
C PRO A 383 -15.39 14.47 -1.16
N LYS A 384 -14.38 14.79 -0.35
CA LYS A 384 -13.47 15.93 -0.58
C LYS A 384 -12.15 15.56 -1.24
N LYS A 385 -12.02 14.28 -1.64
CA LYS A 385 -10.84 13.83 -2.40
C LYS A 385 -10.84 14.47 -3.77
N ASP A 386 -9.70 15.08 -4.10
CA ASP A 386 -9.51 15.62 -5.45
C ASP A 386 -9.23 14.47 -6.42
N ILE A 387 -10.14 14.30 -7.39
CA ILE A 387 -10.07 13.23 -8.39
C ILE A 387 -9.86 13.87 -9.75
N SER A 388 -8.65 13.79 -10.26
CA SER A 388 -8.36 14.22 -11.62
C SER A 388 -8.74 13.11 -12.61
N ASN A 389 -9.58 13.43 -13.58
CA ASN A 389 -9.99 12.48 -14.63
C ASN A 389 -8.86 12.13 -15.62
N TYR A 390 -7.72 12.79 -15.54
CA TYR A 390 -6.65 12.71 -16.54
C TYR A 390 -5.51 11.75 -16.17
N ASN A 391 -5.22 11.54 -14.91
CA ASN A 391 -4.04 10.77 -14.47
C ASN A 391 -4.36 9.41 -13.83
N GLY A 392 -5.48 8.78 -14.16
CA GLY A 392 -5.78 7.43 -13.70
C GLY A 392 -5.98 7.29 -12.20
N SER A 393 -6.15 8.38 -11.45
CA SER A 393 -6.70 8.30 -10.11
C SER A 393 -8.10 7.74 -10.25
N SER A 394 -8.30 6.52 -9.75
CA SER A 394 -9.55 5.80 -9.94
C SER A 394 -10.71 6.61 -9.36
N SER A 395 -11.67 6.98 -10.20
CA SER A 395 -12.93 7.56 -9.74
C SER A 395 -13.75 6.56 -8.92
N THR A 396 -13.31 5.31 -8.87
CA THR A 396 -13.94 4.18 -8.18
C THR A 396 -12.98 3.53 -7.19
N LEU A 397 -13.52 3.06 -6.07
CA LEU A 397 -12.78 2.32 -5.06
C LEU A 397 -12.61 0.86 -5.48
N ASN A 398 -11.45 0.32 -5.18
CA ASN A 398 -11.21 -1.12 -5.24
C ASN A 398 -11.71 -1.75 -3.95
N VAL A 399 -12.94 -2.31 -3.99
CA VAL A 399 -13.61 -2.85 -2.81
C VAL A 399 -13.24 -4.31 -2.63
N PHE A 400 -12.70 -4.66 -1.46
CA PHE A 400 -12.51 -6.04 -1.05
C PHE A 400 -13.84 -6.61 -0.54
N ASN A 401 -14.33 -7.67 -1.19
CA ASN A 401 -15.59 -8.30 -0.86
C ASN A 401 -15.33 -9.64 -0.18
N LEU A 402 -16.10 -9.94 0.84
CA LEU A 402 -16.08 -11.19 1.57
C LEU A 402 -17.51 -11.73 1.60
N ALA A 403 -17.78 -12.77 0.81
CA ALA A 403 -19.10 -13.39 0.69
C ALA A 403 -19.11 -14.73 1.44
N TYR A 404 -19.95 -14.83 2.47
CA TYR A 404 -20.04 -15.99 3.34
C TYR A 404 -21.40 -16.67 3.21
N TYR A 405 -21.39 -17.98 3.03
CA TYR A 405 -22.55 -18.84 2.81
C TYR A 405 -22.61 -19.92 3.89
N PRO A 406 -23.17 -19.63 5.08
CA PRO A 406 -23.07 -20.49 6.27
C PRO A 406 -23.73 -21.86 6.14
N ASN A 407 -24.71 -21.99 5.26
CA ASN A 407 -25.45 -23.23 5.01
C ASN A 407 -24.91 -24.04 3.81
N GLU A 408 -23.80 -23.60 3.19
CA GLU A 408 -23.21 -24.31 2.06
C GLU A 408 -21.87 -24.92 2.46
N ARG A 409 -21.58 -26.11 1.93
CA ARG A 409 -20.28 -26.76 2.12
C ARG A 409 -19.17 -25.87 1.56
N GLY A 410 -18.13 -25.65 2.35
CA GLY A 410 -16.87 -25.06 1.88
C GLY A 410 -15.90 -26.14 1.37
N PRO A 411 -14.75 -25.75 0.84
CA PRO A 411 -13.70 -26.70 0.45
C PRO A 411 -13.31 -27.61 1.61
N TYR A 412 -13.17 -28.92 1.29
CA TYR A 412 -12.80 -29.97 2.26
C TYR A 412 -13.81 -30.17 3.39
N ASN A 413 -15.08 -29.85 3.17
CA ASN A 413 -16.15 -30.15 4.09
C ASN A 413 -16.82 -31.47 3.70
N PHE A 414 -16.61 -32.51 4.47
CA PHE A 414 -17.16 -33.86 4.28
C PHE A 414 -18.20 -34.20 5.35
N ASN A 415 -18.98 -33.22 5.80
CA ASN A 415 -20.04 -33.44 6.78
C ASN A 415 -21.11 -34.40 6.23
N PRO A 416 -21.31 -35.57 6.86
CA PRO A 416 -22.28 -36.56 6.38
C PRO A 416 -23.72 -36.17 6.65
N ASN A 417 -23.95 -35.16 7.52
CA ASN A 417 -25.28 -34.70 7.88
C ASN A 417 -25.72 -33.53 7.00
N LEU A 418 -26.24 -33.80 5.82
CA LEU A 418 -26.73 -32.80 4.88
C LEU A 418 -28.26 -32.81 4.85
N ASN A 419 -28.86 -31.65 4.58
CA ASN A 419 -30.26 -31.57 4.23
C ASN A 419 -30.51 -32.15 2.82
N HIS A 420 -31.76 -32.45 2.49
CA HIS A 420 -32.12 -33.03 1.18
C HIS A 420 -31.69 -32.18 -0.03
N ASP A 421 -31.62 -30.88 0.15
CA ASP A 421 -31.14 -29.90 -0.85
C ASP A 421 -29.59 -29.71 -0.85
N GLY A 422 -28.86 -30.49 -0.07
CA GLY A 422 -27.39 -30.42 0.05
C GLY A 422 -26.88 -29.34 0.99
N THR A 423 -27.77 -28.61 1.63
CA THR A 423 -27.35 -27.57 2.60
C THR A 423 -26.92 -28.18 3.94
N LEU A 424 -26.05 -27.48 4.65
CA LEU A 424 -25.65 -27.83 6.00
C LEU A 424 -26.72 -27.42 7.02
N PRO A 425 -27.10 -28.29 7.99
CA PRO A 425 -27.99 -27.91 9.08
C PRO A 425 -27.29 -27.04 10.12
N ASN A 426 -28.03 -26.20 10.84
CA ASN A 426 -27.52 -25.33 11.91
C ASN A 426 -26.42 -24.35 11.44
N PRO A 427 -26.72 -23.51 10.47
CA PRO A 427 -25.72 -22.61 9.84
C PRO A 427 -24.98 -21.72 10.84
N GLU A 428 -25.58 -21.40 11.98
CA GLU A 428 -24.98 -20.58 13.04
C GLU A 428 -23.78 -21.23 13.75
N ARG A 429 -23.57 -22.55 13.57
CA ARG A 429 -22.42 -23.27 14.14
C ARG A 429 -21.24 -23.37 13.19
N HIS A 430 -21.43 -22.99 11.95
CA HIS A 430 -20.40 -23.07 10.94
C HIS A 430 -19.52 -21.86 10.91
N TRP A 431 -18.36 -22.00 10.29
CA TRP A 431 -17.39 -20.95 10.10
C TRP A 431 -16.80 -20.97 8.68
N GLY A 432 -16.40 -19.80 8.22
CA GLY A 432 -15.59 -19.65 7.00
C GLY A 432 -14.46 -18.69 7.29
N GLY A 433 -13.23 -19.06 6.92
CA GLY A 433 -12.05 -18.29 7.27
C GLY A 433 -10.99 -18.24 6.19
N LEU A 434 -10.19 -17.21 6.24
CA LEU A 434 -9.02 -16.99 5.40
C LEU A 434 -7.85 -16.50 6.23
N MET A 435 -6.62 -16.77 5.77
CA MET A 435 -5.40 -16.38 6.46
C MET A 435 -4.34 -15.88 5.49
N ARG A 436 -3.41 -15.13 6.00
CA ARG A 436 -2.26 -14.62 5.25
C ARG A 436 -1.01 -14.50 6.13
N LYS A 437 0.16 -14.55 5.50
CA LYS A 437 1.40 -14.11 6.14
C LYS A 437 1.44 -12.58 6.23
N LEU A 438 2.19 -12.08 7.21
CA LEU A 438 2.49 -10.67 7.38
C LEU A 438 3.98 -10.45 7.15
N ASP A 439 4.31 -9.53 6.25
CA ASP A 439 5.71 -9.22 5.93
C ASP A 439 6.36 -8.38 7.04
N THR A 440 5.57 -7.53 7.71
CA THR A 440 6.00 -6.85 8.94
C THR A 440 5.50 -7.67 10.13
N ASN A 441 6.41 -8.33 10.83
CA ASN A 441 6.08 -9.23 11.94
C ASN A 441 6.32 -8.60 13.33
N ASP A 442 7.21 -7.63 13.45
CA ASP A 442 7.44 -6.89 14.70
C ASP A 442 6.59 -5.61 14.72
N PHE A 443 5.38 -5.75 15.24
CA PHE A 443 4.42 -4.65 15.34
C PHE A 443 4.82 -3.59 16.36
N GLU A 444 5.58 -3.97 17.40
CA GLU A 444 6.08 -3.01 18.39
C GLU A 444 7.14 -2.11 17.78
N ARG A 445 8.09 -2.68 17.04
CA ARG A 445 9.13 -1.91 16.34
C ARG A 445 8.51 -1.03 15.25
N ALA A 446 7.59 -1.58 14.47
CA ALA A 446 6.91 -0.87 13.40
C ALA A 446 5.88 0.15 13.89
N ASN A 447 5.59 0.15 15.21
CA ASN A 447 4.55 0.95 15.84
C ASN A 447 3.19 0.81 15.14
N ILE A 448 2.78 -0.43 14.84
CA ILE A 448 1.42 -0.72 14.39
C ILE A 448 0.51 -0.64 15.62
N GLU A 449 -0.50 0.20 15.55
CA GLU A 449 -1.34 0.52 16.71
C GLU A 449 -2.72 -0.10 16.60
N TYR A 450 -3.28 -0.20 15.39
CA TYR A 450 -4.62 -0.73 15.17
C TYR A 450 -4.82 -1.30 13.78
N VAL A 451 -5.86 -2.12 13.66
CA VAL A 451 -6.46 -2.55 12.39
C VAL A 451 -7.60 -1.58 12.07
N GLU A 452 -7.62 -1.02 10.87
CA GLU A 452 -8.67 -0.09 10.44
C GLU A 452 -9.31 -0.55 9.14
N PHE A 453 -10.63 -0.44 9.06
CA PHE A 453 -11.34 -0.69 7.81
C PHE A 453 -12.64 0.11 7.73
N TRP A 454 -13.03 0.42 6.49
CA TRP A 454 -14.34 0.95 6.17
C TRP A 454 -15.24 -0.16 5.64
N LEU A 455 -16.36 -0.40 6.32
CA LEU A 455 -17.33 -1.44 5.97
C LEU A 455 -18.64 -0.79 5.52
N LEU A 456 -19.11 -1.16 4.31
CA LEU A 456 -20.47 -0.80 3.87
C LEU A 456 -21.49 -1.50 4.78
N ASP A 457 -22.55 -0.79 5.20
CA ASP A 457 -23.65 -1.39 5.98
C ASP A 457 -24.12 -2.70 5.32
N PRO A 458 -23.82 -3.89 5.88
CA PRO A 458 -24.21 -5.15 5.27
C PRO A 458 -25.72 -5.41 5.38
N PHE A 459 -26.42 -4.59 6.15
CA PHE A 459 -27.87 -4.68 6.39
C PHE A 459 -28.65 -3.55 5.70
N ILE A 460 -28.12 -3.03 4.61
CA ILE A 460 -28.66 -1.88 3.88
C ILE A 460 -30.10 -2.10 3.40
N TYR A 461 -30.50 -3.34 3.13
CA TYR A 461 -31.86 -3.66 2.71
C TYR A 461 -32.81 -3.78 3.92
N SER A 462 -33.97 -3.13 3.85
CA SER A 462 -34.91 -2.95 4.95
C SER A 462 -35.40 -4.25 5.60
N ASN A 463 -35.54 -5.33 4.83
CA ASN A 463 -35.96 -6.63 5.34
C ASN A 463 -34.95 -7.22 6.35
N ARG A 464 -33.65 -6.95 6.18
CA ARG A 464 -32.61 -7.41 7.11
C ARG A 464 -32.62 -6.62 8.41
N LYS A 465 -32.87 -5.31 8.37
CA LYS A 465 -33.01 -4.46 9.55
C LYS A 465 -34.28 -4.80 10.36
N ALA A 466 -35.38 -5.10 9.67
CA ALA A 466 -36.64 -5.48 10.34
C ALA A 466 -36.55 -6.80 11.10
N ASN A 467 -35.68 -7.73 10.66
CA ASN A 467 -35.46 -9.04 11.28
C ASN A 467 -34.06 -9.12 11.92
N ALA A 468 -33.67 -8.11 12.67
CA ALA A 468 -32.31 -7.95 13.20
C ALA A 468 -31.78 -9.16 13.99
N ASN A 469 -32.67 -9.92 14.67
CA ASN A 469 -32.26 -11.11 15.44
C ASN A 469 -31.88 -12.31 14.54
N ASP A 470 -32.34 -12.34 13.27
CA ASP A 470 -32.07 -13.44 12.35
C ASP A 470 -30.88 -13.13 11.44
N TYR A 471 -30.58 -11.84 11.25
CA TYR A 471 -29.46 -11.40 10.43
C TYR A 471 -28.34 -10.87 11.33
N GLY A 472 -27.18 -11.46 11.21
CA GLY A 472 -26.01 -11.08 11.94
C GLY A 472 -25.19 -12.28 12.38
N GLY A 473 -23.99 -12.01 12.82
CA GLY A 473 -23.02 -13.00 13.30
C GLY A 473 -21.77 -12.30 13.81
N ASP A 474 -20.70 -13.03 13.81
CA ASP A 474 -19.46 -12.64 14.45
C ASP A 474 -18.31 -12.65 13.42
N PHE A 475 -17.53 -11.59 13.41
CA PHE A 475 -16.31 -11.46 12.65
C PHE A 475 -15.12 -11.45 13.61
N TYR A 476 -14.21 -12.38 13.42
CA TYR A 476 -13.02 -12.53 14.25
C TYR A 476 -11.76 -12.24 13.47
N LEU A 477 -10.81 -11.61 14.14
CA LEU A 477 -9.43 -11.43 13.68
C LEU A 477 -8.48 -12.09 14.67
N ASN A 478 -7.52 -12.86 14.16
CA ASN A 478 -6.44 -13.46 14.96
C ASN A 478 -5.11 -12.92 14.45
N LEU A 479 -4.29 -12.35 15.33
CA LEU A 479 -2.97 -11.81 15.03
C LEU A 479 -1.91 -12.53 15.86
N GLY A 480 -0.95 -13.17 15.22
CA GLY A 480 0.11 -13.91 15.89
C GLY A 480 0.66 -15.05 15.06
N GLU A 481 0.76 -16.21 15.67
CA GLU A 481 1.05 -17.47 15.01
C GLU A 481 -0.24 -18.28 14.91
N VAL A 482 -0.66 -18.58 13.70
CA VAL A 482 -1.80 -19.47 13.42
C VAL A 482 -1.28 -20.70 12.69
N SER A 483 -1.97 -21.81 12.84
CA SER A 483 -1.61 -23.04 12.13
C SER A 483 -1.70 -22.85 10.61
N GLU A 484 -0.69 -23.30 9.89
CA GLU A 484 -0.68 -23.33 8.42
C GLU A 484 -1.32 -24.62 7.87
N ASP A 485 -1.55 -25.61 8.75
CA ASP A 485 -2.13 -26.93 8.44
C ASP A 485 -3.62 -26.79 8.11
N VAL A 486 -3.95 -26.56 6.85
CA VAL A 486 -5.31 -26.31 6.37
C VAL A 486 -6.21 -27.53 6.52
N LEU A 487 -5.67 -28.74 6.21
CA LEU A 487 -6.39 -29.99 6.31
C LEU A 487 -6.28 -30.65 7.68
N HIS A 488 -5.49 -30.09 8.55
CA HIS A 488 -5.33 -30.48 9.95
C HIS A 488 -4.86 -31.94 10.12
N ASP A 489 -3.88 -32.35 9.31
CA ASP A 489 -3.31 -33.71 9.36
C ASP A 489 -1.89 -33.77 9.87
N GLY A 490 -1.29 -32.61 10.26
CA GLY A 490 0.08 -32.50 10.73
C GLY A 490 1.14 -32.75 9.67
N LYS A 491 0.79 -32.64 8.40
CA LYS A 491 1.67 -32.82 7.25
C LYS A 491 1.65 -31.61 6.34
N LYS A 492 2.82 -31.24 5.85
CA LYS A 492 2.95 -30.11 4.94
C LYS A 492 2.62 -30.53 3.51
N PHE A 493 1.57 -29.97 2.94
CA PHE A 493 1.24 -30.12 1.55
C PHE A 493 1.85 -29.00 0.68
N TYR A 494 2.27 -29.36 -0.54
CA TYR A 494 2.70 -28.43 -1.58
C TYR A 494 2.53 -29.06 -2.96
N GLU A 495 1.82 -28.41 -3.85
CA GLU A 495 1.49 -28.93 -5.18
C GLU A 495 2.71 -29.21 -6.04
N SER A 496 3.76 -28.35 -5.94
CA SER A 496 5.02 -28.54 -6.68
C SER A 496 5.78 -29.82 -6.34
N GLY A 497 5.43 -30.46 -5.24
CA GLY A 497 6.01 -31.74 -4.83
C GLY A 497 5.27 -32.97 -5.36
N MET A 498 4.08 -32.79 -5.95
CA MET A 498 3.33 -33.88 -6.51
C MET A 498 4.06 -34.50 -7.72
N PRO A 499 4.18 -35.84 -7.79
CA PRO A 499 4.93 -36.52 -8.83
C PRO A 499 4.25 -36.39 -10.21
N VAL A 500 5.06 -36.10 -11.22
CA VAL A 500 4.63 -35.97 -12.63
C VAL A 500 5.12 -37.09 -13.52
N ASP A 501 5.84 -38.06 -12.99
CA ASP A 501 6.50 -39.16 -13.69
C ASP A 501 5.91 -40.55 -13.38
N GLY A 502 4.78 -40.60 -12.68
CA GLY A 502 4.13 -41.81 -12.22
C GLY A 502 4.82 -42.48 -11.01
N SER A 503 5.82 -41.83 -10.39
CA SER A 503 6.44 -42.34 -9.17
C SER A 503 5.47 -42.24 -7.98
N GLN A 504 5.73 -43.00 -6.91
CA GLN A 504 4.98 -42.92 -5.65
C GLN A 504 5.74 -42.05 -4.64
N SER A 505 6.19 -40.87 -5.04
CA SER A 505 6.85 -39.90 -4.15
C SER A 505 5.85 -39.15 -3.26
N TYR A 506 4.85 -39.88 -2.75
CA TYR A 506 3.82 -39.33 -1.84
C TYR A 506 3.47 -40.33 -0.75
N THR A 507 2.95 -39.87 0.36
CA THR A 507 2.24 -40.66 1.39
C THR A 507 0.76 -40.28 1.41
N THR A 508 -0.06 -41.05 2.10
CA THR A 508 -1.49 -40.80 2.24
C THR A 508 -1.85 -40.52 3.70
N THR A 509 -2.75 -39.58 3.92
CA THR A 509 -3.45 -39.32 5.18
C THR A 509 -4.94 -39.65 5.02
N GLN A 510 -5.76 -39.28 5.95
CA GLN A 510 -7.24 -39.32 5.80
C GLN A 510 -7.76 -38.34 4.75
N TRP A 511 -6.99 -37.27 4.50
CA TRP A 511 -7.34 -36.17 3.64
C TRP A 511 -6.91 -36.36 2.18
N GLY A 512 -5.84 -37.08 1.92
CA GLY A 512 -5.36 -37.25 0.55
C GLY A 512 -3.91 -37.68 0.43
N LYS A 513 -3.25 -37.18 -0.61
CA LYS A 513 -1.85 -37.48 -0.94
C LYS A 513 -0.94 -36.34 -0.54
N ILE A 514 0.12 -36.64 0.17
CA ILE A 514 1.10 -35.66 0.62
C ILE A 514 2.47 -35.96 -0.03
N PRO A 515 3.12 -35.02 -0.72
CA PRO A 515 4.42 -35.23 -1.32
C PRO A 515 5.51 -35.51 -0.25
N THR A 516 6.40 -36.45 -0.52
CA THR A 516 7.51 -36.83 0.39
C THR A 516 8.86 -36.29 -0.05
N SER A 517 8.95 -35.73 -1.25
CA SER A 517 10.19 -35.11 -1.75
C SER A 517 10.48 -33.79 -1.04
N SER A 518 11.76 -33.44 -0.92
CA SER A 518 12.12 -32.11 -0.41
C SER A 518 11.70 -31.01 -1.37
N ILE A 519 11.22 -29.89 -0.84
CA ILE A 519 10.91 -28.71 -1.64
C ILE A 519 12.20 -28.14 -2.21
N VAL A 520 12.29 -28.02 -3.55
CA VAL A 520 13.41 -27.38 -4.24
C VAL A 520 13.01 -25.99 -4.73
N SER A 521 11.74 -25.83 -5.15
CA SER A 521 11.20 -24.56 -5.60
C SER A 521 9.68 -24.54 -5.47
N TYR A 522 9.10 -23.36 -5.24
CA TYR A 522 7.67 -23.15 -5.27
C TYR A 522 7.22 -22.81 -6.71
N ALA A 523 7.43 -23.72 -7.62
CA ALA A 523 7.07 -23.58 -9.03
C ALA A 523 6.60 -24.92 -9.60
N PHE A 524 5.62 -24.90 -10.47
CA PHE A 524 5.17 -26.10 -11.19
C PHE A 524 6.29 -26.68 -12.07
N ALA A 525 6.29 -27.98 -12.24
CA ALA A 525 7.19 -28.63 -13.15
C ALA A 525 6.97 -28.17 -14.60
N THR A 526 8.05 -28.05 -15.37
CA THR A 526 8.02 -27.53 -16.75
C THR A 526 7.65 -28.59 -17.80
N THR A 527 7.50 -29.85 -17.41
CA THR A 527 7.12 -30.95 -18.29
C THR A 527 5.70 -30.72 -18.82
N LYS A 528 5.48 -30.95 -20.09
CA LYS A 528 4.15 -30.80 -20.70
C LYS A 528 3.11 -31.66 -19.97
N GLY A 529 2.01 -31.06 -19.53
CA GLY A 529 0.94 -31.72 -18.80
C GLY A 529 1.20 -31.88 -17.29
N ALA A 530 2.38 -31.46 -16.79
CA ALA A 530 2.72 -31.58 -15.37
C ALA A 530 1.78 -30.76 -14.48
N ARG A 531 1.35 -29.57 -14.94
CA ARG A 531 0.48 -28.72 -14.18
C ARG A 531 -0.87 -29.37 -13.86
N ALA A 532 -1.47 -30.07 -14.82
CA ALA A 532 -2.70 -30.81 -14.59
C ALA A 532 -2.59 -31.93 -13.54
N LEU A 533 -1.36 -32.42 -13.25
CA LEU A 533 -1.07 -33.39 -12.20
C LEU A 533 -0.66 -32.73 -10.87
N GLN A 534 -0.34 -31.47 -10.88
CA GLN A 534 0.13 -30.73 -9.70
C GLN A 534 -0.88 -29.71 -9.17
N ASP A 535 -1.72 -29.13 -10.03
CA ASP A 535 -2.76 -28.16 -9.67
C ASP A 535 -4.00 -28.93 -9.17
N VAL A 536 -3.88 -29.52 -8.01
CA VAL A 536 -4.81 -30.48 -7.41
C VAL A 536 -5.32 -30.08 -6.01
N GLY A 537 -5.13 -28.81 -5.63
CA GLY A 537 -5.55 -28.32 -4.33
C GLY A 537 -4.75 -28.90 -3.15
N PHE A 538 -5.19 -28.67 -1.92
CA PHE A 538 -4.46 -29.07 -0.71
C PHE A 538 -4.54 -30.56 -0.40
N ASN A 539 -5.50 -31.30 -0.94
CA ASN A 539 -5.64 -32.75 -0.72
C ASN A 539 -4.75 -33.59 -1.66
N GLY A 540 -4.14 -32.97 -2.67
CA GLY A 540 -3.28 -33.66 -3.62
C GLY A 540 -4.00 -34.67 -4.51
N LEU A 541 -5.31 -34.54 -4.67
CA LEU A 541 -6.18 -35.44 -5.46
C LEU A 541 -6.91 -34.62 -6.53
N ASN A 542 -7.10 -35.16 -7.71
CA ASN A 542 -8.10 -34.63 -8.65
C ASN A 542 -9.45 -35.32 -8.41
N ASP A 543 -10.54 -34.83 -9.02
CA ASP A 543 -11.91 -35.37 -8.84
C ASP A 543 -12.02 -36.88 -9.06
N GLU A 544 -11.33 -37.41 -10.06
CA GLU A 544 -11.38 -38.84 -10.33
C GLU A 544 -10.73 -39.66 -9.21
N GLU A 545 -9.63 -39.17 -8.68
CA GLU A 545 -8.95 -39.74 -7.52
C GLU A 545 -9.76 -39.57 -6.24
N GLU A 546 -10.40 -38.42 -6.03
CA GLU A 546 -11.30 -38.17 -4.91
C GLU A 546 -12.47 -39.15 -4.85
N ARG A 547 -13.11 -39.42 -5.99
CA ARG A 547 -14.20 -40.40 -6.08
C ARG A 547 -13.76 -41.80 -5.70
N ARG A 548 -12.46 -42.12 -5.79
CA ARG A 548 -11.87 -43.42 -5.46
C ARG A 548 -11.19 -43.47 -4.11
N PHE A 549 -10.98 -42.33 -3.50
CA PHE A 549 -10.29 -42.23 -2.21
C PHE A 549 -11.20 -42.75 -1.08
N GLN A 550 -10.70 -43.65 -0.24
CA GLN A 550 -11.51 -44.40 0.70
C GLN A 550 -12.34 -43.56 1.63
N SER A 551 -11.73 -42.51 2.22
CA SER A 551 -12.43 -41.63 3.15
C SER A 551 -13.59 -40.88 2.46
N TYR A 552 -13.38 -40.48 1.21
CA TYR A 552 -14.38 -39.74 0.43
C TYR A 552 -15.48 -40.68 -0.10
N GLN A 553 -15.15 -41.91 -0.44
CA GLN A 553 -16.15 -42.93 -0.74
C GLN A 553 -17.09 -43.20 0.44
N ASN A 554 -16.55 -43.23 1.65
CA ASN A 554 -17.36 -43.38 2.86
C ASN A 554 -18.32 -42.20 3.02
N PHE A 555 -17.86 -40.99 2.79
CA PHE A 555 -18.70 -39.80 2.76
C PHE A 555 -19.78 -39.87 1.68
N LEU A 556 -19.41 -40.13 0.41
CA LEU A 556 -20.35 -40.24 -0.71
C LEU A 556 -21.43 -41.30 -0.43
N THR A 557 -21.02 -42.43 0.12
CA THR A 557 -21.95 -43.51 0.49
C THR A 557 -22.91 -43.08 1.60
N SER A 558 -22.42 -42.33 2.58
CA SER A 558 -23.25 -41.90 3.73
C SER A 558 -24.35 -40.91 3.33
N ILE A 559 -24.12 -40.09 2.30
CA ILE A 559 -25.11 -39.09 1.83
C ILE A 559 -25.98 -39.60 0.71
N GLN A 560 -25.63 -40.77 0.11
CA GLN A 560 -26.42 -41.37 -0.98
C GLN A 560 -27.83 -41.72 -0.47
N GLY A 561 -28.86 -41.19 -1.16
CA GLY A 561 -30.24 -41.32 -0.73
C GLY A 561 -30.74 -40.39 0.37
N GLN A 562 -29.82 -39.64 1.03
CA GLN A 562 -30.16 -38.58 1.95
C GLN A 562 -30.45 -37.28 1.19
N VAL A 563 -29.60 -36.94 0.24
CA VAL A 563 -29.74 -35.76 -0.62
C VAL A 563 -30.49 -36.09 -1.90
N SER A 564 -30.99 -35.08 -2.61
CA SER A 564 -31.61 -35.28 -3.93
C SER A 564 -30.62 -35.82 -4.96
N ALA A 565 -31.10 -36.50 -6.01
CA ALA A 565 -30.24 -37.07 -7.03
C ALA A 565 -29.33 -36.00 -7.71
N ALA A 566 -29.89 -34.84 -8.02
CA ALA A 566 -29.12 -33.73 -8.62
C ALA A 566 -28.04 -33.19 -7.70
N VAL A 567 -28.30 -33.12 -6.38
CA VAL A 567 -27.29 -32.71 -5.38
C VAL A 567 -26.22 -33.80 -5.25
N TRP A 568 -26.63 -35.07 -5.21
CA TRP A 568 -25.66 -36.15 -5.15
C TRP A 568 -24.74 -36.18 -6.38
N ASP A 569 -25.29 -36.00 -7.59
CA ASP A 569 -24.50 -35.90 -8.80
C ASP A 569 -23.49 -34.74 -8.75
N SER A 570 -23.91 -33.59 -8.22
CA SER A 570 -23.02 -32.44 -8.05
C SER A 570 -21.89 -32.75 -7.08
N ILE A 571 -22.18 -33.32 -5.90
CA ILE A 571 -21.18 -33.69 -4.89
C ILE A 571 -20.29 -34.84 -5.37
N TYR A 572 -20.83 -35.77 -6.18
CA TYR A 572 -20.04 -36.85 -6.76
C TYR A 572 -19.03 -36.36 -7.77
N ASN A 573 -19.34 -35.28 -8.51
CA ASN A 573 -18.41 -34.70 -9.47
C ASN A 573 -17.24 -33.92 -8.81
N ASP A 574 -17.50 -33.26 -7.70
CA ASP A 574 -16.51 -32.53 -6.87
C ASP A 574 -16.75 -32.91 -5.39
N PRO A 575 -16.19 -34.06 -4.91
CA PRO A 575 -16.42 -34.51 -3.54
C PRO A 575 -15.83 -33.58 -2.48
N ALA A 576 -14.66 -32.98 -2.74
CA ALA A 576 -14.00 -32.07 -1.81
C ALA A 576 -14.58 -30.66 -1.82
N ASN A 577 -15.40 -30.31 -2.83
CA ASN A 577 -15.93 -28.96 -3.05
C ASN A 577 -14.80 -27.92 -3.19
N ASP A 578 -13.71 -28.27 -3.82
CA ASP A 578 -12.52 -27.45 -3.94
C ASP A 578 -12.17 -27.01 -5.37
N ASP A 579 -13.07 -27.31 -6.34
CA ASP A 579 -12.95 -26.90 -7.73
C ASP A 579 -12.98 -25.37 -7.88
N TYR A 580 -11.89 -24.83 -8.43
CA TYR A 580 -11.84 -23.44 -8.87
C TYR A 580 -12.73 -23.19 -10.07
N HIS A 581 -13.46 -22.08 -10.05
CA HIS A 581 -14.20 -21.65 -11.22
C HIS A 581 -13.91 -20.19 -11.57
N TYR A 582 -13.50 -19.97 -12.82
CA TYR A 582 -13.19 -18.64 -13.32
C TYR A 582 -14.45 -17.79 -13.46
N PHE A 583 -14.46 -16.59 -12.87
CA PHE A 583 -15.65 -15.71 -12.78
C PHE A 583 -16.22 -15.26 -14.14
N ARG A 584 -15.46 -15.32 -15.22
CA ARG A 584 -15.87 -14.99 -16.61
C ARG A 584 -16.20 -16.20 -17.45
N GLY A 585 -16.29 -17.38 -16.87
CA GLY A 585 -16.57 -18.60 -17.62
C GLY A 585 -17.77 -18.48 -18.57
N SER A 586 -17.63 -19.02 -19.77
CA SER A 586 -18.67 -18.98 -20.80
C SER A 586 -19.93 -19.80 -20.44
N ASP A 587 -19.81 -20.77 -19.56
CA ASP A 587 -20.91 -21.53 -18.95
C ASP A 587 -21.75 -20.61 -18.02
N TYR A 588 -21.12 -19.75 -17.24
CA TYR A 588 -21.82 -18.73 -16.46
C TYR A 588 -22.63 -17.77 -17.36
N ASP A 589 -22.11 -17.46 -18.56
CA ASP A 589 -22.82 -16.62 -19.51
C ASP A 589 -24.07 -17.36 -20.09
N GLN A 590 -23.94 -18.67 -20.37
CA GLN A 590 -25.04 -19.52 -20.80
C GLN A 590 -26.12 -19.66 -19.73
N MET A 591 -25.73 -19.86 -18.49
CA MET A 591 -26.64 -19.94 -17.35
C MET A 591 -27.22 -18.57 -16.93
N LYS A 592 -26.75 -17.49 -17.53
CA LYS A 592 -27.06 -16.10 -17.12
C LYS A 592 -26.81 -15.85 -15.64
N ALA A 593 -25.69 -16.40 -15.12
CA ALA A 593 -25.33 -16.28 -13.73
C ALA A 593 -25.15 -14.82 -13.32
N ASP A 594 -25.63 -14.48 -12.13
CA ASP A 594 -25.42 -13.18 -11.51
C ASP A 594 -23.97 -12.98 -11.05
N ILE A 595 -23.59 -11.76 -10.68
CA ILE A 595 -22.21 -11.43 -10.32
C ILE A 595 -21.78 -12.17 -9.06
N LEU A 596 -22.63 -12.29 -8.03
CA LEU A 596 -22.27 -12.99 -6.79
C LEU A 596 -21.99 -14.47 -7.02
N ARG A 597 -22.82 -15.12 -7.85
CA ARG A 597 -22.63 -16.52 -8.21
C ARG A 597 -21.32 -16.78 -8.93
N ARG A 598 -20.89 -15.83 -9.77
CA ARG A 598 -19.65 -15.93 -10.55
C ARG A 598 -18.38 -15.94 -9.68
N TYR A 599 -18.43 -15.29 -8.51
CA TYR A 599 -17.29 -15.21 -7.61
C TYR A 599 -17.32 -16.26 -6.49
N LYS A 600 -18.36 -17.10 -6.40
CA LYS A 600 -18.52 -18.04 -5.29
C LYS A 600 -17.36 -19.03 -5.14
N TYR A 601 -16.80 -19.53 -6.23
CA TYR A 601 -15.74 -20.54 -6.26
C TYR A 601 -14.39 -20.01 -6.77
N ILE A 602 -14.19 -18.70 -6.78
CA ILE A 602 -13.00 -18.05 -7.29
C ILE A 602 -11.72 -18.35 -6.46
N ASN A 603 -11.88 -18.74 -5.20
CA ASN A 603 -10.80 -19.00 -4.29
C ASN A 603 -10.57 -20.48 -4.01
N ASN A 604 -11.33 -21.36 -4.64
CA ASN A 604 -11.14 -22.79 -4.52
C ASN A 604 -9.79 -23.19 -5.12
N PRO A 605 -9.04 -24.11 -4.49
CA PRO A 605 -7.64 -24.33 -4.84
C PRO A 605 -7.43 -25.27 -6.02
N GLN A 606 -8.29 -26.28 -6.26
CA GLN A 606 -8.08 -27.25 -7.34
C GLN A 606 -8.31 -26.60 -8.71
N GLY A 607 -7.32 -26.68 -9.60
CA GLY A 607 -7.41 -26.16 -10.95
C GLY A 607 -7.34 -24.63 -11.07
N ASN A 608 -6.80 -23.93 -10.07
CA ASN A 608 -6.71 -22.47 -10.04
C ASN A 608 -5.55 -21.88 -10.84
N SER A 609 -4.67 -22.75 -11.37
CA SER A 609 -3.48 -22.41 -12.15
C SER A 609 -3.43 -23.15 -13.50
N PRO A 610 -4.47 -23.13 -14.34
CA PRO A 610 -4.48 -23.90 -15.58
C PRO A 610 -3.39 -23.42 -16.55
N ASP A 611 -2.86 -24.33 -17.36
CA ASP A 611 -1.96 -23.96 -18.45
C ASP A 611 -2.69 -23.12 -19.50
N SER A 612 -1.98 -22.18 -20.11
CA SER A 612 -2.50 -21.40 -21.23
C SER A 612 -2.85 -22.35 -22.39
N GLY A 613 -4.13 -22.45 -22.73
CA GLY A 613 -4.66 -23.35 -23.76
C GLY A 613 -5.27 -24.65 -23.24
N SER A 614 -5.24 -24.94 -21.94
CA SER A 614 -6.01 -26.03 -21.32
C SER A 614 -7.49 -25.64 -21.13
N SER A 615 -7.77 -24.35 -21.05
CA SER A 615 -9.12 -23.79 -20.98
C SER A 615 -9.74 -23.64 -22.38
N SER A 616 -11.05 -23.88 -22.50
CA SER A 616 -11.83 -23.55 -23.70
C SER A 616 -12.01 -22.03 -23.92
N GLU A 617 -11.66 -21.25 -22.94
CA GLU A 617 -11.74 -19.79 -22.99
C GLU A 617 -10.60 -19.19 -23.81
N ARG A 618 -10.83 -18.00 -24.41
CA ARG A 618 -9.86 -17.33 -25.29
C ARG A 618 -8.87 -16.42 -24.55
N TYR A 619 -8.88 -16.46 -23.24
CA TYR A 619 -8.09 -15.60 -22.37
C TYR A 619 -7.57 -16.42 -21.19
N ASP A 620 -6.58 -15.89 -20.50
CA ASP A 620 -6.03 -16.53 -19.31
C ASP A 620 -7.09 -16.61 -18.20
N THR A 621 -7.31 -17.81 -17.68
CA THR A 621 -8.28 -18.11 -16.63
C THR A 621 -7.62 -18.42 -15.31
N SER A 622 -6.29 -18.34 -15.20
CA SER A 622 -5.55 -18.59 -13.98
C SER A 622 -5.88 -17.54 -12.92
N TYR A 623 -6.13 -17.98 -11.71
CA TYR A 623 -6.21 -17.14 -10.52
C TYR A 623 -4.83 -16.97 -9.87
N LYS A 624 -4.05 -18.05 -9.85
CA LYS A 624 -2.67 -18.07 -9.36
C LYS A 624 -1.72 -18.53 -10.47
N THR A 625 -0.47 -18.11 -10.37
CA THR A 625 0.61 -18.53 -11.26
C THR A 625 1.61 -19.46 -10.56
N THR A 626 1.50 -19.57 -9.25
CA THR A 626 2.37 -20.39 -8.40
C THR A 626 1.56 -21.51 -7.74
N PRO A 627 2.18 -22.65 -7.44
CA PRO A 627 1.53 -23.76 -6.76
C PRO A 627 0.96 -23.38 -5.42
N ASP A 628 -0.14 -23.99 -5.04
CA ASP A 628 -0.68 -23.88 -3.68
C ASP A 628 0.20 -24.65 -2.69
N VAL A 629 0.36 -24.07 -1.50
CA VAL A 629 1.25 -24.58 -0.45
C VAL A 629 0.67 -24.20 0.92
N GLU A 630 0.75 -25.12 1.87
CA GLU A 630 0.36 -24.84 3.26
C GLU A 630 1.40 -24.00 3.99
N ASP A 631 2.68 -24.12 3.67
CA ASP A 631 3.77 -23.25 4.17
C ASP A 631 3.65 -21.87 3.48
N ILE A 632 2.74 -21.04 3.96
CA ILE A 632 2.42 -19.74 3.33
C ILE A 632 3.52 -18.69 3.51
N ASN A 633 4.35 -18.84 4.53
CA ASN A 633 5.48 -17.95 4.77
C ASN A 633 6.77 -18.41 4.06
N GLN A 634 6.76 -19.61 3.49
CA GLN A 634 7.84 -20.22 2.71
C GLN A 634 9.14 -20.40 3.52
N ASP A 635 9.02 -20.74 4.80
CA ASP A 635 10.15 -21.02 5.67
C ASP A 635 10.55 -22.52 5.67
N TYR A 636 9.93 -23.31 4.80
CA TYR A 636 10.11 -24.76 4.62
C TYR A 636 9.62 -25.62 5.77
N THR A 637 8.94 -25.04 6.75
CA THR A 637 8.34 -25.74 7.88
C THR A 637 6.83 -25.55 7.87
N LEU A 638 6.10 -26.45 8.49
CA LEU A 638 4.67 -26.29 8.75
C LEU A 638 4.50 -25.75 10.16
N ASN A 639 3.95 -24.55 10.31
CA ASN A 639 3.58 -24.05 11.61
C ASN A 639 2.26 -24.69 12.05
N GLU A 640 2.27 -25.39 13.17
CA GLU A 640 1.09 -25.97 13.80
C GLU A 640 0.69 -25.25 15.10
N TYR A 641 1.42 -24.18 15.46
CA TYR A 641 1.17 -23.47 16.71
C TYR A 641 0.03 -22.48 16.57
N GLU A 642 -0.80 -22.42 17.61
CA GLU A 642 -1.88 -21.47 17.77
C GLU A 642 -1.56 -20.54 18.94
N LYS A 643 -0.91 -19.40 18.66
CA LYS A 643 -0.48 -18.38 19.64
C LYS A 643 -0.82 -17.00 19.10
N TYR A 644 -1.98 -16.49 19.44
CA TYR A 644 -2.45 -15.24 18.82
C TYR A 644 -3.32 -14.42 19.80
N TYR A 645 -3.46 -13.14 19.46
CA TYR A 645 -4.49 -12.27 20.00
C TYR A 645 -5.74 -12.36 19.14
N GLN A 646 -6.88 -12.59 19.77
CA GLN A 646 -8.19 -12.65 19.11
C GLN A 646 -8.97 -11.37 19.37
N TYR A 647 -9.50 -10.80 18.29
CA TYR A 647 -10.39 -9.65 18.31
C TYR A 647 -11.74 -10.09 17.78
N HIS A 648 -12.81 -9.59 18.40
CA HIS A 648 -14.18 -9.90 18.06
C HIS A 648 -14.92 -8.63 17.65
N VAL A 649 -15.54 -8.66 16.49
CA VAL A 649 -16.43 -7.61 15.98
C VAL A 649 -17.80 -8.21 15.75
N SER A 650 -18.80 -7.66 16.40
CA SER A 650 -20.19 -8.05 16.19
C SER A 650 -20.70 -7.45 14.87
N ILE A 651 -21.10 -8.28 13.93
CA ILE A 651 -21.76 -7.86 12.69
C ILE A 651 -23.27 -8.10 12.83
N ARG A 652 -23.94 -7.20 13.55
CA ARG A 652 -25.38 -7.24 13.79
C ARG A 652 -26.02 -5.88 13.54
N PRO A 653 -27.26 -5.83 13.04
CA PRO A 653 -27.92 -4.55 12.77
C PRO A 653 -27.95 -3.59 13.95
N ASN A 654 -28.11 -4.11 15.17
CA ASN A 654 -28.22 -3.31 16.39
C ASN A 654 -26.86 -2.85 16.95
N ASP A 655 -25.76 -3.45 16.49
CA ASP A 655 -24.41 -3.16 16.99
C ASP A 655 -23.63 -2.20 16.06
N MET A 656 -24.28 -1.79 14.94
CA MET A 656 -23.71 -0.83 13.98
C MET A 656 -23.89 0.60 14.48
N VAL A 657 -23.25 0.94 15.60
CA VAL A 657 -23.39 2.22 16.31
C VAL A 657 -22.02 2.81 16.60
N VAL A 658 -21.82 4.08 16.22
CA VAL A 658 -20.57 4.81 16.52
C VAL A 658 -20.36 4.92 18.03
N GLY A 659 -19.12 4.67 18.47
CA GLY A 659 -18.72 4.67 19.87
C GLY A 659 -18.86 3.31 20.57
N SER A 660 -19.30 2.28 19.87
CA SER A 660 -19.35 0.90 20.34
C SER A 660 -18.79 -0.05 19.27
N ASN A 661 -18.47 -1.29 19.64
CA ASN A 661 -18.07 -2.34 18.71
C ASN A 661 -16.89 -1.93 17.80
N PHE A 662 -15.97 -1.12 18.30
CA PHE A 662 -14.85 -0.52 17.57
C PHE A 662 -15.22 0.43 16.42
N ILE A 663 -16.47 0.85 16.31
CA ILE A 663 -16.92 1.82 15.31
C ILE A 663 -16.59 3.23 15.79
N VAL A 664 -15.65 3.89 15.11
CA VAL A 664 -15.16 5.24 15.48
C VAL A 664 -15.78 6.35 14.66
N ASP A 665 -16.31 6.02 13.48
CA ASP A 665 -16.94 7.01 12.58
C ASP A 665 -17.95 6.31 11.66
N LYS A 666 -18.83 7.10 11.05
CA LYS A 666 -19.71 6.66 9.98
C LYS A 666 -19.81 7.71 8.88
N ARG A 667 -20.06 7.24 7.68
CA ARG A 667 -20.29 8.11 6.51
C ARG A 667 -21.60 7.75 5.85
N ASP A 668 -22.50 8.72 5.81
CA ASP A 668 -23.74 8.63 5.05
C ASP A 668 -23.55 9.29 3.68
N ALA A 669 -23.84 8.57 2.61
CA ALA A 669 -23.71 9.05 1.25
C ALA A 669 -24.99 8.81 0.46
N SER A 670 -25.35 9.77 -0.39
CA SER A 670 -26.46 9.65 -1.34
C SER A 670 -25.92 9.22 -2.69
N VAL A 671 -26.33 8.04 -3.16
CA VAL A 671 -25.78 7.38 -4.34
C VAL A 671 -26.83 7.28 -5.44
N LYS A 672 -26.49 7.77 -6.62
CA LYS A 672 -27.32 7.56 -7.82
C LYS A 672 -26.98 6.21 -8.44
N LEU A 673 -27.93 5.30 -8.41
CA LEU A 673 -27.77 3.94 -8.92
C LEU A 673 -27.97 3.84 -10.44
N ARG A 674 -27.52 2.72 -11.03
CA ARG A 674 -27.64 2.49 -12.48
C ARG A 674 -29.09 2.36 -12.98
N ASN A 675 -30.03 1.94 -12.13
CA ASN A 675 -31.48 1.92 -12.41
C ASN A 675 -32.15 3.30 -12.32
N GLY A 676 -31.40 4.35 -12.03
CA GLY A 676 -31.89 5.74 -11.94
C GLY A 676 -32.40 6.14 -10.56
N ARG A 677 -32.54 5.20 -9.61
CA ARG A 677 -32.91 5.53 -8.22
C ARG A 677 -31.75 6.18 -7.49
N THR A 678 -32.08 7.02 -6.53
CA THR A 678 -31.10 7.56 -5.57
C THR A 678 -31.38 6.93 -4.22
N GLU A 679 -30.36 6.33 -3.63
CA GLU A 679 -30.47 5.65 -2.33
C GLU A 679 -29.39 6.15 -1.39
N ASN A 680 -29.69 6.14 -0.09
CA ASN A 680 -28.72 6.47 0.95
C ASN A 680 -28.02 5.21 1.42
N VAL A 681 -26.71 5.30 1.55
CA VAL A 681 -25.84 4.23 2.02
C VAL A 681 -25.01 4.72 3.19
N THR A 682 -24.70 3.84 4.10
CA THR A 682 -23.85 4.13 5.27
C THR A 682 -22.61 3.26 5.23
N TRP A 683 -21.46 3.89 5.42
CA TRP A 683 -20.18 3.24 5.67
C TRP A 683 -19.79 3.44 7.12
N TYR A 684 -19.26 2.38 7.75
CA TYR A 684 -18.78 2.42 9.13
C TYR A 684 -17.27 2.24 9.17
N GLN A 685 -16.59 3.13 9.89
CA GLN A 685 -15.16 3.01 10.14
C GLN A 685 -14.93 2.23 11.43
N PHE A 686 -14.33 1.08 11.28
CA PHE A 686 -13.86 0.27 12.39
C PHE A 686 -12.40 0.55 12.65
N ARG A 687 -12.06 0.69 13.92
CA ARG A 687 -10.68 0.84 14.38
C ARG A 687 -10.48 -0.04 15.60
N ILE A 688 -9.72 -1.11 15.44
CA ILE A 688 -9.49 -2.14 16.45
C ILE A 688 -8.09 -1.94 17.02
N PRO A 689 -7.93 -1.34 18.22
CA PRO A 689 -6.63 -1.18 18.86
C PRO A 689 -6.03 -2.57 19.18
N LEU A 690 -4.75 -2.76 18.86
CA LEU A 690 -4.10 -4.07 19.03
C LEU A 690 -4.09 -4.55 20.49
N ARG A 691 -4.14 -3.62 21.44
CA ARG A 691 -4.13 -3.94 22.88
C ARG A 691 -5.50 -4.25 23.46
N GLU A 692 -6.57 -4.00 22.71
CA GLU A 692 -7.95 -4.27 23.09
C GLU A 692 -8.44 -5.62 22.56
N TYR A 693 -7.61 -6.66 22.69
CA TYR A 693 -7.98 -8.01 22.31
C TYR A 693 -9.00 -8.61 23.29
N GLU A 694 -9.96 -9.34 22.75
CA GLU A 694 -10.94 -10.08 23.55
C GLU A 694 -10.29 -11.24 24.32
N ARG A 695 -9.37 -11.94 23.64
CA ARG A 695 -8.80 -13.17 24.15
C ARG A 695 -7.36 -13.36 23.67
N ARG A 696 -6.54 -13.92 24.55
CA ARG A 696 -5.20 -14.40 24.24
C ARG A 696 -5.21 -15.92 24.18
N VAL A 697 -4.79 -16.48 23.06
CA VAL A 697 -4.69 -17.92 22.84
C VAL A 697 -3.22 -18.30 22.86
N GLY A 698 -2.89 -19.43 23.52
CA GLY A 698 -1.52 -19.89 23.68
C GLY A 698 -0.65 -18.97 24.53
N SER A 699 0.67 -19.09 24.37
CA SER A 699 1.66 -18.39 25.20
C SER A 699 2.20 -17.10 24.54
N ILE A 700 1.40 -16.41 23.71
CA ILE A 700 1.80 -15.13 23.15
C ILE A 700 1.98 -14.07 24.24
N SER A 701 3.07 -13.31 24.22
CA SER A 701 3.41 -12.37 25.30
C SER A 701 3.69 -10.94 24.83
N GLY A 702 3.61 -10.65 23.54
CA GLY A 702 3.87 -9.32 22.97
C GLY A 702 3.56 -9.28 21.49
N PHE A 703 3.82 -8.14 20.88
CA PHE A 703 3.57 -7.90 19.45
C PHE A 703 4.86 -7.90 18.60
N THR A 704 5.94 -8.51 19.11
CA THR A 704 7.24 -8.59 18.40
C THR A 704 7.33 -9.72 17.38
N SER A 705 6.36 -10.67 17.41
CA SER A 705 6.32 -11.81 16.48
C SER A 705 4.90 -12.10 16.04
N ILE A 706 4.34 -11.24 15.19
CA ILE A 706 3.03 -11.37 14.57
C ILE A 706 3.24 -11.81 13.12
N ARG A 707 3.35 -13.13 12.92
CA ARG A 707 3.73 -13.69 11.61
C ARG A 707 2.55 -13.82 10.66
N PHE A 708 1.36 -14.07 11.22
CA PHE A 708 0.16 -14.36 10.44
C PHE A 708 -1.03 -13.52 10.92
N MET A 709 -1.97 -13.34 10.01
CA MET A 709 -3.30 -12.85 10.27
C MET A 709 -4.32 -13.85 9.74
N ARG A 710 -5.27 -14.23 10.59
CA ARG A 710 -6.45 -15.03 10.20
C ARG A 710 -7.70 -14.23 10.50
N MET A 711 -8.67 -14.27 9.59
CA MET A 711 -10.02 -13.79 9.85
C MET A 711 -11.03 -14.87 9.53
N PHE A 712 -12.12 -14.91 10.30
CA PHE A 712 -13.20 -15.85 10.07
C PHE A 712 -14.55 -15.29 10.49
N LEU A 713 -15.59 -15.79 9.84
CA LEU A 713 -16.99 -15.48 10.10
C LEU A 713 -17.67 -16.71 10.71
N THR A 714 -18.54 -16.50 11.68
CA THR A 714 -19.37 -17.54 12.31
C THR A 714 -20.66 -16.93 12.89
N GLY A 715 -21.59 -17.76 13.35
CA GLY A 715 -22.81 -17.28 14.01
C GLY A 715 -23.90 -16.78 13.07
N PHE A 716 -23.68 -16.80 11.75
CA PHE A 716 -24.66 -16.34 10.76
C PHE A 716 -25.64 -17.45 10.39
N LYS A 717 -26.92 -17.09 10.28
CA LYS A 717 -27.97 -17.99 9.78
C LYS A 717 -28.22 -17.86 8.28
N HIS A 718 -27.86 -16.72 7.70
CA HIS A 718 -28.12 -16.38 6.30
C HIS A 718 -26.82 -15.93 5.60
N PRO A 719 -26.72 -16.08 4.29
CA PRO A 719 -25.60 -15.54 3.51
C PRO A 719 -25.41 -14.04 3.71
N ILE A 720 -24.16 -13.63 3.83
CA ILE A 720 -23.80 -12.22 4.01
C ILE A 720 -22.64 -11.84 3.09
N VAL A 721 -22.65 -10.60 2.63
CA VAL A 721 -21.56 -10.01 1.88
C VAL A 721 -21.04 -8.79 2.64
N LEU A 722 -19.80 -8.86 3.10
CA LEU A 722 -19.09 -7.75 3.71
C LEU A 722 -18.27 -7.05 2.62
N ARG A 723 -18.40 -5.73 2.52
CA ARG A 723 -17.72 -4.93 1.51
C ARG A 723 -16.81 -3.91 2.17
N PHE A 724 -15.51 -4.12 2.03
CA PHE A 724 -14.49 -3.27 2.63
C PHE A 724 -14.01 -2.23 1.62
N GLY A 725 -14.24 -0.95 1.92
CA GLY A 725 -13.75 0.18 1.11
C GLY A 725 -12.27 0.47 1.34
N SER A 726 -11.74 0.11 2.51
CA SER A 726 -10.34 -0.04 2.84
C SER A 726 -10.19 -1.10 3.93
N PHE A 727 -9.00 -1.72 4.04
CA PHE A 727 -8.67 -2.66 5.10
C PHE A 727 -7.16 -2.61 5.34
N ASP A 728 -6.75 -2.01 6.46
CA ASP A 728 -5.40 -1.56 6.69
C ASP A 728 -4.87 -1.93 8.08
N LEU A 729 -3.58 -2.23 8.17
CA LEU A 729 -2.82 -2.11 9.41
C LEU A 729 -2.27 -0.68 9.48
N VAL A 730 -2.55 0.02 10.56
CA VAL A 730 -2.15 1.41 10.71
C VAL A 730 -1.03 1.55 11.73
N ARG A 731 0.08 2.13 11.27
CA ARG A 731 1.22 2.47 12.10
C ARG A 731 1.32 3.98 12.29
N GLY A 732 1.79 4.39 13.46
CA GLY A 732 2.02 5.79 13.80
C GLY A 732 3.50 6.15 13.89
N ASP A 733 3.83 7.40 13.55
CA ASP A 733 5.16 7.96 13.83
C ASP A 733 5.29 8.38 15.29
N TRP A 734 4.19 8.82 15.88
CA TRP A 734 4.10 9.20 17.28
C TRP A 734 3.69 8.01 18.13
N ARG A 735 4.43 7.77 19.23
CA ARG A 735 4.21 6.63 20.13
C ARG A 735 3.50 7.08 21.39
N VAL A 736 2.54 6.31 21.85
CA VAL A 736 1.90 6.54 23.15
C VAL A 736 2.91 6.28 24.27
N TYR A 737 3.02 7.22 25.22
CA TYR A 737 3.80 7.02 26.42
C TYR A 737 2.96 6.26 27.46
N GLU A 738 3.28 5.00 27.68
CA GLU A 738 2.44 4.05 28.46
C GLU A 738 2.63 4.17 29.98
N ARG A 739 3.74 4.78 30.39
CA ARG A 739 4.03 4.96 31.82
C ARG A 739 3.38 6.25 32.33
N ASN A 740 3.07 6.29 33.62
CA ASN A 740 2.57 7.51 34.24
C ASN A 740 3.63 8.62 34.18
N LEU A 741 3.25 9.76 33.62
CA LEU A 741 4.10 10.96 33.57
C LEU A 741 4.23 11.64 34.94
N ASP A 742 3.22 11.49 35.75
CA ASP A 742 3.10 11.99 37.09
C ASP A 742 2.85 10.87 38.12
N ASN A 743 2.62 11.20 39.37
CA ASN A 743 2.38 10.22 40.43
C ASN A 743 0.90 9.79 40.55
N HIS A 744 0.04 10.25 39.63
CA HIS A 744 -1.38 9.89 39.62
C HIS A 744 -1.58 8.56 38.86
N THR A 745 -2.32 7.66 39.47
CA THR A 745 -2.79 6.41 38.88
C THR A 745 -4.25 6.57 38.47
N GLY A 746 -4.48 6.94 37.24
CA GLY A 746 -5.82 7.04 36.69
C GLY A 746 -6.13 5.93 35.69
N SER A 747 -7.37 5.79 35.28
CA SER A 747 -7.85 4.84 34.27
C SER A 747 -7.98 5.46 32.88
N GLY A 748 -7.47 6.67 32.69
CA GLY A 748 -7.53 7.37 31.42
C GLY A 748 -6.81 6.62 30.32
N THR A 749 -7.42 6.58 29.14
CA THR A 749 -6.83 6.01 27.91
C THR A 749 -6.59 7.09 26.89
N LEU A 750 -5.54 6.92 26.10
CA LEU A 750 -5.17 7.80 24.98
C LEU A 750 -5.02 6.94 23.72
N ALA A 751 -5.78 7.27 22.69
CA ALA A 751 -5.58 6.73 21.36
C ALA A 751 -5.08 7.82 20.41
N VAL A 752 -4.12 7.46 19.55
CA VAL A 752 -3.52 8.35 18.56
C VAL A 752 -4.02 7.99 17.18
N SER A 753 -4.34 8.99 16.39
CA SER A 753 -4.73 8.80 14.99
C SER A 753 -4.44 10.06 14.19
N SER A 754 -4.68 10.02 12.89
CA SER A 754 -4.73 11.24 12.06
C SER A 754 -6.17 11.61 11.75
N VAL A 755 -6.40 12.89 11.54
CA VAL A 755 -7.60 13.42 10.90
C VAL A 755 -7.20 14.18 9.66
N SER A 756 -8.00 14.06 8.60
CA SER A 756 -7.71 14.68 7.32
C SER A 756 -8.93 15.32 6.72
N ILE A 757 -8.70 16.23 5.76
CA ILE A 757 -9.80 16.88 5.06
C ILE A 757 -10.60 15.91 4.20
N GLU A 758 -9.95 14.91 3.63
CA GLU A 758 -10.59 13.93 2.77
C GLU A 758 -11.44 12.94 3.56
N GLU A 759 -10.94 12.45 4.70
CA GLU A 759 -11.63 11.45 5.52
C GLU A 759 -12.58 12.07 6.55
N ASN A 760 -12.22 13.21 7.16
CA ASN A 760 -12.93 13.75 8.32
C ASN A 760 -13.56 15.14 8.07
N GLY A 761 -13.57 15.62 6.82
CA GLY A 761 -14.15 16.92 6.49
C GLY A 761 -15.67 17.03 6.69
N ASP A 762 -16.37 15.93 7.00
CA ASP A 762 -17.78 15.88 7.35
C ASP A 762 -18.07 15.15 8.67
N LYS A 763 -17.03 14.90 9.47
CA LYS A 763 -17.11 14.20 10.77
C LYS A 763 -18.00 14.96 11.76
N THR A 764 -18.66 14.23 12.66
CA THR A 764 -19.37 14.75 13.84
C THR A 764 -18.57 14.44 15.12
N PRO A 765 -18.70 15.24 16.20
CA PRO A 765 -19.53 16.41 16.39
C PRO A 765 -18.95 17.70 15.77
N VAL A 766 -17.69 17.73 15.39
CA VAL A 766 -17.00 18.82 14.70
C VAL A 766 -16.25 18.26 13.50
N ASN A 767 -16.52 18.81 12.31
CA ASN A 767 -15.83 18.38 11.11
C ASN A 767 -14.43 19.01 11.01
N TYR A 768 -13.47 18.26 10.43
CA TYR A 768 -12.13 18.77 10.21
C TYR A 768 -12.12 19.85 9.11
N ILE A 769 -11.59 21.02 9.45
CA ILE A 769 -11.28 22.11 8.52
C ILE A 769 -9.86 22.61 8.80
N LEU A 770 -9.22 23.24 7.83
CA LEU A 770 -7.85 23.73 7.94
C LEU A 770 -7.72 24.89 8.93
N PRO A 771 -6.60 25.01 9.64
CA PRO A 771 -6.29 26.18 10.48
C PRO A 771 -6.27 27.48 9.67
N PRO A 772 -6.46 28.63 10.34
CA PRO A 772 -6.31 29.93 9.69
C PRO A 772 -4.93 30.09 9.04
N GLY A 773 -4.90 30.57 7.78
CA GLY A 773 -3.66 30.77 7.03
C GLY A 773 -3.11 29.50 6.35
N ILE A 774 -3.51 28.32 6.75
CA ILE A 774 -3.09 27.07 6.12
C ILE A 774 -3.98 26.75 4.91
N ASN A 775 -3.37 26.38 3.79
CA ASN A 775 -4.04 25.96 2.58
C ASN A 775 -3.50 24.60 2.14
N ARG A 776 -4.31 23.86 1.41
CA ARG A 776 -3.84 22.62 0.78
C ARG A 776 -2.73 22.94 -0.20
N GLU A 777 -1.66 22.18 -0.15
CA GLU A 777 -0.61 22.30 -1.15
C GLU A 777 -1.09 21.68 -2.48
N GLN A 778 -0.66 22.28 -3.57
CA GLN A 778 -0.82 21.72 -4.90
C GLN A 778 0.47 20.99 -5.25
N ASP A 779 0.36 19.78 -5.75
CA ASP A 779 1.52 19.01 -6.21
C ASP A 779 2.08 19.66 -7.48
N PRO A 780 3.25 20.32 -7.42
CA PRO A 780 3.83 21.01 -8.57
C PRO A 780 4.33 20.03 -9.65
N THR A 781 4.42 18.74 -9.34
CA THR A 781 4.86 17.70 -10.29
C THR A 781 3.72 17.21 -11.16
N GLN A 782 2.47 17.51 -10.79
CA GLN A 782 1.27 17.14 -11.54
C GLN A 782 0.86 18.28 -12.48
N PRO A 783 0.67 18.00 -13.78
CA PRO A 783 0.22 19.04 -14.73
C PRO A 783 -1.13 19.66 -14.39
N GLN A 784 -1.88 19.01 -13.52
CA GLN A 784 -3.23 19.37 -13.07
C GLN A 784 -3.23 19.64 -11.58
N LEU A 785 -2.57 20.60 -11.10
CA LEU A 785 -2.63 21.19 -9.76
C LEU A 785 -3.59 20.47 -8.78
N ILE A 786 -3.32 19.13 -8.55
CA ILE A 786 -4.12 18.33 -7.62
C ILE A 786 -3.80 18.81 -6.21
N GLU A 787 -4.82 19.10 -5.45
CA GLU A 787 -4.66 19.46 -4.05
C GLU A 787 -4.33 18.23 -3.20
N SER A 788 -3.21 18.30 -2.45
CA SER A 788 -2.81 17.26 -1.50
C SER A 788 -3.79 17.15 -0.34
N ASN A 789 -3.82 15.97 0.28
CA ASN A 789 -4.56 15.78 1.51
C ASN A 789 -3.83 16.47 2.68
N GLU A 790 -4.52 17.30 3.43
CA GLU A 790 -3.99 17.98 4.62
C GLU A 790 -4.44 17.24 5.86
N GLN A 791 -3.51 16.91 6.76
CA GLN A 791 -3.76 16.10 7.94
C GLN A 791 -3.35 16.82 9.23
N ALA A 792 -3.88 16.34 10.35
CA ALA A 792 -3.48 16.73 11.69
C ALA A 792 -3.40 15.49 12.60
N LEU A 793 -2.53 15.57 13.60
CA LEU A 793 -2.42 14.58 14.66
C LEU A 793 -3.66 14.67 15.55
N ASN A 794 -4.33 13.55 15.80
CA ASN A 794 -5.54 13.47 16.61
C ASN A 794 -5.34 12.61 17.84
N PHE A 795 -5.76 13.14 18.99
CA PHE A 795 -5.80 12.47 20.28
C PHE A 795 -7.24 12.22 20.70
N THR A 796 -7.59 10.96 20.92
CA THR A 796 -8.85 10.59 21.55
C THR A 796 -8.56 10.16 22.99
N VAL A 797 -9.06 10.95 23.95
CA VAL A 797 -8.81 10.73 25.38
C VAL A 797 -10.11 10.37 26.05
N ASN A 798 -10.14 9.23 26.78
CA ASN A 798 -11.30 8.78 27.51
C ASN A 798 -10.96 8.58 28.99
N ASN A 799 -11.93 8.85 29.86
CA ASN A 799 -11.85 8.64 31.32
C ASN A 799 -10.63 9.27 32.01
N LEU A 800 -10.18 10.43 31.54
CA LEU A 800 -9.08 11.14 32.16
C LEU A 800 -9.48 11.65 33.55
N SER A 801 -8.77 11.22 34.58
CA SER A 801 -9.02 11.63 35.95
C SER A 801 -8.43 13.01 36.22
N HIS A 802 -8.96 13.69 37.27
CA HIS A 802 -8.41 14.97 37.68
C HIS A 802 -6.91 14.84 38.03
N GLY A 803 -6.07 15.68 37.43
CA GLY A 803 -4.62 15.67 37.62
C GLY A 803 -3.87 14.57 36.84
N GLU A 804 -4.56 13.73 36.08
CA GLU A 804 -3.95 12.72 35.24
C GLU A 804 -3.46 13.33 33.91
N SER A 805 -2.29 12.93 33.46
CA SER A 805 -1.72 13.34 32.18
C SER A 805 -1.37 12.14 31.30
N LYS A 806 -1.66 12.27 30.01
CA LYS A 806 -1.30 11.30 28.96
C LYS A 806 -0.47 12.00 27.90
N ALA A 807 0.44 11.31 27.26
CA ALA A 807 1.28 11.88 26.24
C ALA A 807 1.63 10.90 25.13
N VAL A 808 1.98 11.47 24.01
CA VAL A 808 2.69 10.80 22.91
C VAL A 808 4.08 11.38 22.76
N TYR A 809 4.99 10.64 22.16
CA TYR A 809 6.34 11.09 21.93
C TYR A 809 6.87 10.65 20.57
N LYS A 810 7.79 11.45 20.05
CA LYS A 810 8.60 11.16 18.87
C LYS A 810 10.05 11.49 19.19
N ASN A 811 10.94 10.55 18.88
CA ASN A 811 12.38 10.80 19.02
C ASN A 811 12.87 11.57 17.80
N THR A 812 13.47 12.71 18.03
CA THR A 812 14.00 13.57 16.97
C THR A 812 15.34 14.18 17.40
N THR A 813 16.21 14.44 16.43
CA THR A 813 17.48 15.11 16.68
C THR A 813 17.43 16.47 16.00
N VAL A 814 17.05 17.50 16.77
CA VAL A 814 16.85 18.85 16.24
C VAL A 814 17.59 19.89 17.08
N ASP A 815 18.12 20.93 16.43
CA ASP A 815 18.71 22.09 17.08
C ASP A 815 17.76 23.28 16.97
N LEU A 816 17.02 23.54 18.05
CA LEU A 816 16.03 24.63 18.12
C LEU A 816 16.66 26.03 18.37
N ARG A 817 17.96 26.14 18.64
CA ARG A 817 18.61 27.40 18.98
C ARG A 817 18.61 28.43 17.85
N GLN A 818 18.45 27.98 16.62
CA GLN A 818 18.40 28.82 15.43
C GLN A 818 17.02 29.44 15.16
N TYR A 819 15.98 28.99 15.88
CA TYR A 819 14.61 29.41 15.67
C TYR A 819 14.15 30.38 16.76
N LYS A 820 13.29 31.33 16.42
CA LYS A 820 12.79 32.33 17.33
C LYS A 820 11.60 31.89 18.16
N ARG A 821 10.69 31.16 17.48
CA ARG A 821 9.40 30.75 18.08
C ARG A 821 9.07 29.35 17.66
N LEU A 822 8.35 28.62 18.52
CA LEU A 822 7.68 27.38 18.22
C LEU A 822 6.17 27.64 18.25
N GLN A 823 5.48 27.32 17.17
CA GLN A 823 4.04 27.54 17.02
C GLN A 823 3.34 26.25 16.62
N MET A 824 2.16 25.98 17.18
CA MET A 824 1.33 24.83 16.84
C MET A 824 -0.15 25.19 17.03
N PHE A 825 -0.96 24.93 16.02
CA PHE A 825 -2.42 25.01 16.14
C PHE A 825 -2.95 23.81 16.93
N VAL A 826 -3.87 24.07 17.84
CA VAL A 826 -4.54 23.04 18.65
C VAL A 826 -6.05 23.24 18.61
N HIS A 827 -6.76 22.14 18.35
CA HIS A 827 -8.21 22.06 18.43
C HIS A 827 -8.62 21.13 19.56
N ALA A 828 -9.72 21.44 20.23
CA ALA A 828 -10.32 20.59 21.25
C ALA A 828 -11.84 20.60 21.16
N ASN A 829 -12.46 19.42 21.24
CA ASN A 829 -13.90 19.25 21.35
C ASN A 829 -14.24 18.06 22.26
N ALA A 830 -15.44 18.08 22.84
CA ALA A 830 -16.00 16.91 23.51
C ALA A 830 -16.35 15.82 22.50
N LEU A 831 -16.22 14.53 22.88
CA LEU A 831 -16.69 13.40 22.08
C LEU A 831 -18.22 13.40 22.02
N GLU A 832 -18.80 12.86 20.94
CA GLU A 832 -20.26 12.76 20.77
C GLU A 832 -20.93 11.95 21.89
N GLN A 833 -20.25 10.92 22.40
CA GLN A 833 -20.72 10.06 23.47
C GLN A 833 -20.44 10.60 24.87
N ASN A 834 -19.85 11.80 24.97
CA ASN A 834 -19.49 12.36 26.27
C ASN A 834 -20.75 12.65 27.09
N THR A 835 -20.81 12.05 28.29
CA THR A 835 -21.91 12.25 29.26
C THR A 835 -21.54 13.24 30.35
N THR A 836 -20.28 13.64 30.44
CA THR A 836 -19.78 14.57 31.46
C THR A 836 -19.75 15.98 30.88
N GLN A 837 -20.26 16.96 31.63
CA GLN A 837 -20.11 18.34 31.20
C GLN A 837 -18.62 18.71 31.23
N LEU A 838 -18.10 19.17 30.10
CA LEU A 838 -16.77 19.74 29.97
C LEU A 838 -16.90 21.23 29.66
N ASP A 839 -16.21 22.06 30.47
CA ASP A 839 -16.15 23.48 30.29
C ASP A 839 -14.76 23.92 29.82
N ASP A 840 -14.66 25.14 29.29
CA ASP A 840 -13.40 25.75 28.90
C ASP A 840 -12.40 25.75 30.05
N ASN A 841 -11.11 25.54 29.75
CA ASN A 841 -9.98 25.55 30.69
C ASN A 841 -9.95 24.37 31.69
N GLN A 842 -10.83 23.38 31.59
CA GLN A 842 -10.74 22.17 32.41
C GLN A 842 -9.68 21.19 31.88
N LEU A 843 -9.37 21.26 30.59
CA LEU A 843 -8.31 20.50 29.94
C LEU A 843 -7.16 21.44 29.59
N ALA A 844 -5.96 20.89 29.56
CA ALA A 844 -4.76 21.59 29.11
C ALA A 844 -3.98 20.70 28.14
N VAL A 845 -3.30 21.33 27.20
CA VAL A 845 -2.32 20.65 26.31
C VAL A 845 -0.92 21.13 26.68
N PHE A 846 0.04 20.23 26.63
CA PHE A 846 1.45 20.56 26.86
C PHE A 846 2.36 19.97 25.79
N ILE A 847 3.50 20.62 25.59
CA ILE A 847 4.62 20.10 24.83
C ILE A 847 5.86 20.02 25.73
N ARG A 848 6.55 18.88 25.70
CA ARG A 848 7.84 18.67 26.37
C ARG A 848 8.96 18.52 25.36
N LEU A 849 10.02 19.26 25.55
CA LEU A 849 11.25 19.18 24.74
C LEU A 849 12.41 18.85 25.68
N GLY A 850 13.03 17.71 25.52
CA GLY A 850 14.06 17.27 26.45
C GLY A 850 14.70 15.95 26.13
N SER A 851 15.61 15.51 26.98
CA SER A 851 16.34 14.25 26.84
C SER A 851 15.68 13.07 27.54
N ASP A 852 14.73 13.32 28.43
CA ASP A 852 13.90 12.31 29.07
C ASP A 852 12.48 12.82 29.37
N TYR A 853 11.58 11.95 29.77
CA TYR A 853 10.15 12.26 29.91
C TYR A 853 9.76 12.88 31.27
N LYS A 854 10.62 12.78 32.30
CA LYS A 854 10.26 13.10 33.69
C LYS A 854 11.14 14.11 34.37
N ASN A 855 12.44 14.19 34.04
CA ASN A 855 13.42 14.93 34.85
C ASN A 855 14.15 16.05 34.06
N ASN A 856 14.42 15.82 32.76
CA ASN A 856 15.26 16.72 31.95
C ASN A 856 14.53 17.17 30.70
N TYR A 857 13.58 18.09 30.88
CA TYR A 857 12.77 18.65 29.79
C TYR A 857 12.41 20.09 30.05
N TYR A 858 12.03 20.80 29.02
CA TYR A 858 11.29 22.06 29.06
C TYR A 858 9.83 21.74 28.75
N GLU A 859 8.92 22.36 29.49
CA GLU A 859 7.48 22.19 29.27
C GLU A 859 6.82 23.53 29.02
N TYR A 860 5.92 23.54 28.03
CA TYR A 860 5.00 24.62 27.78
C TYR A 860 3.59 24.09 27.74
N GLN A 861 2.72 24.61 28.60
CA GLN A 861 1.34 24.16 28.78
C GLN A 861 0.38 25.34 28.61
N ILE A 862 -0.76 25.09 27.94
CA ILE A 862 -1.86 26.04 27.82
C ILE A 862 -3.18 25.38 28.18
N PRO A 863 -4.14 26.09 28.79
CA PRO A 863 -5.50 25.61 28.95
C PRO A 863 -6.23 25.59 27.59
N LEU A 864 -7.24 24.73 27.42
CA LEU A 864 -7.95 24.58 26.18
C LEU A 864 -9.37 25.14 26.25
N LYS A 865 -9.77 25.83 25.18
CA LYS A 865 -11.17 26.16 24.87
C LYS A 865 -11.76 25.09 23.98
N LEU A 866 -13.01 24.74 24.23
CA LEU A 866 -13.71 23.68 23.51
C LEU A 866 -14.49 24.29 22.32
N THR A 867 -14.36 23.66 21.17
CA THR A 867 -15.17 24.00 20.00
C THR A 867 -16.58 23.42 20.16
N PRO A 868 -17.64 24.20 20.03
CA PRO A 868 -19.01 23.70 20.10
C PRO A 868 -19.30 22.68 18.98
N PRO A 869 -20.18 21.69 19.22
CA PRO A 869 -20.66 20.81 18.18
C PRO A 869 -21.31 21.59 17.03
N GLY A 870 -20.93 21.28 15.80
CA GLY A 870 -21.46 21.96 14.62
C GLY A 870 -20.76 21.55 13.34
N LYS A 871 -21.31 21.98 12.22
CA LYS A 871 -20.71 21.82 10.89
C LYS A 871 -20.13 23.14 10.43
N TYR A 872 -18.84 23.19 10.22
CA TYR A 872 -18.05 24.37 9.91
C TYR A 872 -17.59 24.38 8.46
N ASN A 873 -17.61 25.56 7.83
CA ASN A 873 -17.25 25.73 6.43
C ASN A 873 -15.75 26.01 6.28
N LEU A 874 -15.07 25.16 5.52
CA LEU A 874 -13.64 25.29 5.19
C LEU A 874 -13.27 26.67 4.60
N ASN A 875 -14.16 27.26 3.80
CA ASN A 875 -13.92 28.53 3.11
C ASN A 875 -14.29 29.77 3.94
N SER A 876 -14.82 29.58 5.15
CA SER A 876 -15.19 30.66 6.05
C SER A 876 -14.03 30.99 7.01
N PRO A 877 -13.40 32.17 6.93
CA PRO A 877 -12.37 32.56 7.88
C PRO A 877 -12.85 32.55 9.34
N THR A 878 -14.12 32.92 9.55
CA THR A 878 -14.74 32.94 10.90
C THR A 878 -14.85 31.51 11.44
N ASP A 879 -15.33 30.56 10.63
CA ASP A 879 -15.45 29.18 11.06
C ASP A 879 -14.07 28.56 11.39
N ARG A 880 -13.05 28.91 10.60
CA ARG A 880 -11.68 28.48 10.88
C ARG A 880 -11.19 28.97 12.24
N THR A 881 -11.51 30.22 12.63
CA THR A 881 -11.13 30.77 13.94
C THR A 881 -11.97 30.20 15.09
N VAL A 882 -13.18 29.72 14.84
CA VAL A 882 -14.00 29.02 15.84
C VAL A 882 -13.44 27.63 16.12
N VAL A 883 -13.07 26.91 15.06
CA VAL A 883 -12.51 25.53 15.18
C VAL A 883 -11.09 25.58 15.73
N TRP A 884 -10.32 26.58 15.34
CA TRP A 884 -8.92 26.78 15.78
C TRP A 884 -8.80 28.11 16.51
N PRO A 885 -9.30 28.21 17.78
CA PRO A 885 -9.28 29.47 18.50
C PRO A 885 -7.84 29.89 18.83
N GLN A 886 -7.57 31.18 18.72
CA GLN A 886 -6.23 31.74 19.00
C GLN A 886 -5.73 31.39 20.42
N ASP A 887 -6.64 31.25 21.37
CA ASP A 887 -6.32 30.93 22.75
C ASP A 887 -5.77 29.51 22.91
N ASN A 888 -6.10 28.61 21.98
CA ASN A 888 -5.56 27.24 21.93
C ASN A 888 -4.26 27.13 21.14
N MET A 889 -3.80 28.23 20.51
CA MET A 889 -2.55 28.21 19.77
C MET A 889 -1.36 28.19 20.72
N MET A 890 -0.56 27.14 20.65
CA MET A 890 0.73 27.13 21.34
C MET A 890 1.70 28.05 20.60
N ASP A 891 2.20 29.08 21.27
CA ASP A 891 3.13 30.04 20.70
C ASP A 891 4.15 30.50 21.74
N ILE A 892 5.37 29.96 21.67
CA ILE A 892 6.42 30.22 22.63
C ILE A 892 7.70 30.73 21.98
N ALA A 893 8.29 31.75 22.58
CA ALA A 893 9.61 32.25 22.21
C ALA A 893 10.69 31.31 22.76
N LEU A 894 11.48 30.70 21.90
CA LEU A 894 12.45 29.64 22.29
C LEU A 894 13.62 30.14 23.16
N HIS A 895 13.93 31.46 23.12
CA HIS A 895 14.93 32.03 24.03
C HIS A 895 14.55 31.87 25.50
N LEU A 896 13.24 31.80 25.83
CA LEU A 896 12.76 31.59 27.21
C LEU A 896 13.30 30.30 27.81
N PHE A 897 13.41 29.24 27.02
CA PHE A 897 14.01 27.98 27.47
C PHE A 897 15.50 28.15 27.81
N THR A 898 16.22 28.95 27.02
CA THR A 898 17.63 29.24 27.29
C THR A 898 17.79 30.08 28.57
N ASP A 899 16.89 31.01 28.81
CA ASP A 899 16.93 31.84 30.01
C ASP A 899 16.57 31.05 31.28
N LEU A 900 15.58 30.17 31.22
CA LEU A 900 15.27 29.20 32.29
C LEU A 900 16.49 28.31 32.61
N LYS A 901 17.22 27.86 31.59
CA LYS A 901 18.44 27.07 31.81
C LYS A 901 19.51 27.84 32.53
N LYS A 902 19.70 29.13 32.21
CA LYS A 902 20.64 30.01 32.90
C LYS A 902 20.25 30.27 34.36
N GLN A 903 18.94 30.34 34.66
CA GLN A 903 18.44 30.51 36.04
C GLN A 903 18.62 29.23 36.88
N ARG A 904 18.58 28.08 36.27
CA ARG A 904 18.77 26.78 36.93
C ARG A 904 20.24 26.56 37.32
N ASN A 905 21.20 27.02 36.51
CA ASN A 905 22.65 26.86 36.76
C ASN A 905 23.20 28.00 37.63
#